data_a907a7e6a0a2b40359b5405b688393cd
#
_entry.id   a907a7e6a0a2b40359b5405b688393cd
#
_cell.length_a   1.000
_cell.length_b   1.000
_cell.length_c   1.000
_cell.angle_alpha   90.00
_cell.angle_beta   90.00
_cell.angle_gamma   90.00
#
_symmetry.space_group_name_H-M   'P 1'
#
loop_
_entity.id
_entity.type
_entity.pdbx_description
1 polymer ?
#
loop_
_entity_poly.entity_id
_entity_poly.type
_entity_poly.pdbx_seq_one_letter_code
_entity_poly.pdbx_strand_id
1 'polypeptide(L)'
;MLATNRFNRVALTFGMPYNYPYQNGYLTDVYLHFAYPFLVAPEGHDVRVRELSDDERADNLETLQFIGREAERRGLEFHLGLWTHGYDFDDTPRANYTIDGITPDNHAAYCRDALHALLVAVPQIRGVTLRVHIEGGVPEASYDFWSVVFQGIARTGRPIEVDLHAKGVEPKLIDTAIRSGLPVNISPKYLAEHMGLPYHQAAIRREESPPEGDVPSAMSFSEGSRRFLRYSYGDLLSRARDYSVSFRIWPGTQRILLWGDPDMAGGYGQLSTIAGATGVEICEPLSYKGRMGSGQPGGRFNYTDGALIPKFDWQKHEIFYRIWGRRLHDAAAEGPELLRLLDTRCGDAADDVAKALTGIGGVLNIVTQAYGPSACNHYYWPEIYDNLSLINPPGQLPYGDDFDQPGRFGNAPTFDPQLFANPAQYATEALADRQSHRYTPLDVAGWLDARAETGLAAAKAAEARNGADLPETRRILADVRILAGIARFFAAKFRAGCSWEIYLKTGDPELFRAAKRQYAAAIEHWKSAADTGTKIYQRNLSCGPFTWLQGNWADRVQAMVRDLNDIEAWHVDTRLPLSADADTLARVKALIAQGGRMQTAAAGHAPPSAFVPGAPVKLRLARRADWFAAPVLHYRRLNQAESWLQSEMTPDGADYMATIPGLYTESDFELQYYFSVETPAGPCLMPGLTADLSNQPYFVLCAENTPKGDDR
;
A
#
# COMPACT_ATOMS: atom_id res chain seq x y z
N MET A 1 -7.17 -19.83 13.37
CA MET A 1 -5.97 -19.03 13.03
C MET A 1 -6.24 -17.53 13.27
N LEU A 2 -7.20 -16.85 12.62
CA LEU A 2 -7.43 -15.41 12.78
C LEU A 2 -7.68 -14.98 14.24
N ALA A 3 -8.70 -15.53 14.90
CA ALA A 3 -9.02 -15.21 16.30
C ALA A 3 -7.85 -15.47 17.26
N THR A 4 -7.10 -16.56 17.07
CA THR A 4 -5.92 -16.89 17.88
C THR A 4 -4.82 -15.82 17.75
N ASN A 5 -4.76 -15.15 16.61
CA ASN A 5 -3.81 -14.07 16.33
C ASN A 5 -4.40 -12.68 16.52
N ARG A 6 -5.50 -12.55 17.28
CA ARG A 6 -6.10 -11.27 17.72
C ARG A 6 -6.80 -10.47 16.60
N PHE A 7 -7.02 -11.03 15.43
CA PHE A 7 -7.98 -10.42 14.51
C PHE A 7 -9.38 -10.52 15.11
N ASN A 8 -10.14 -9.45 15.05
CA ASN A 8 -11.49 -9.38 15.61
C ASN A 8 -12.59 -9.42 14.53
N ARG A 9 -12.20 -9.28 13.25
CA ARG A 9 -13.12 -9.24 12.11
C ARG A 9 -12.60 -10.12 10.97
N VAL A 10 -13.52 -10.73 10.23
CA VAL A 10 -13.24 -11.42 8.98
C VAL A 10 -14.24 -10.97 7.92
N ALA A 11 -13.73 -10.50 6.78
CA ALA A 11 -14.54 -10.16 5.62
C ALA A 11 -14.42 -11.26 4.55
N LEU A 12 -15.54 -11.85 4.15
CA LEU A 12 -15.62 -12.72 2.98
C LEU A 12 -16.14 -11.92 1.81
N THR A 13 -15.32 -11.80 0.76
CA THR A 13 -15.66 -10.99 -0.41
C THR A 13 -16.05 -11.87 -1.58
N PHE A 14 -17.23 -11.64 -2.14
CA PHE A 14 -17.66 -12.22 -3.41
C PHE A 14 -17.28 -11.30 -4.58
N GLY A 15 -17.02 -11.92 -5.72
CA GLY A 15 -16.87 -11.19 -6.97
C GLY A 15 -15.46 -10.75 -7.32
N MET A 16 -14.42 -11.46 -6.85
CA MET A 16 -13.05 -11.20 -7.30
C MET A 16 -12.59 -12.27 -8.31
N PRO A 17 -12.93 -12.14 -9.60
CA PRO A 17 -12.68 -13.17 -10.60
C PRO A 17 -11.27 -13.06 -11.17
N TYR A 18 -10.25 -13.28 -10.38
CA TYR A 18 -8.88 -13.38 -10.91
C TYR A 18 -8.65 -14.61 -11.79
N ASN A 19 -9.66 -15.47 -11.93
CA ASN A 19 -9.60 -16.68 -12.75
C ASN A 19 -10.16 -16.51 -14.15
N TYR A 20 -10.70 -15.35 -14.48
CA TYR A 20 -11.22 -15.13 -15.83
C TYR A 20 -10.08 -15.02 -16.83
N PRO A 21 -10.08 -15.84 -17.88
CA PRO A 21 -9.15 -15.65 -18.96
C PRO A 21 -9.50 -14.36 -19.67
N TYR A 22 -8.63 -13.37 -19.69
CA TYR A 22 -8.81 -12.14 -20.42
C TYR A 22 -8.43 -12.34 -21.89
N GLN A 23 -9.30 -11.93 -22.81
CA GLN A 23 -8.92 -11.88 -24.22
C GLN A 23 -8.09 -10.63 -24.45
N ASN A 24 -7.11 -10.77 -25.31
CA ASN A 24 -6.26 -9.67 -25.75
C ASN A 24 -5.43 -9.01 -24.63
N GLY A 25 -5.20 -9.73 -23.50
CA GLY A 25 -4.40 -9.19 -22.42
C GLY A 25 -5.03 -8.01 -21.67
N TYR A 26 -6.30 -7.72 -21.90
CA TYR A 26 -6.98 -6.63 -21.22
C TYR A 26 -7.54 -7.08 -19.88
N LEU A 27 -7.07 -6.47 -18.82
CA LEU A 27 -7.62 -6.63 -17.48
C LEU A 27 -8.70 -5.59 -17.27
N THR A 28 -9.91 -6.04 -16.94
CA THR A 28 -10.92 -5.15 -16.40
C THR A 28 -11.00 -5.34 -14.91
N ASP A 29 -11.16 -4.26 -14.18
CA ASP A 29 -11.48 -4.30 -12.75
C ASP A 29 -12.95 -4.71 -12.50
N VAL A 30 -13.65 -5.12 -13.52
CA VAL A 30 -15.03 -5.59 -13.39
C VAL A 30 -15.02 -6.96 -12.73
N TYR A 31 -15.51 -7.03 -11.54
CA TYR A 31 -15.67 -8.26 -10.77
C TYR A 31 -17.00 -8.91 -11.13
N LEU A 32 -16.95 -9.85 -12.06
CA LEU A 32 -18.10 -10.42 -12.73
C LEU A 32 -18.85 -11.45 -11.87
N HIS A 33 -19.18 -11.13 -10.62
CA HIS A 33 -19.90 -12.07 -9.79
C HIS A 33 -21.03 -11.39 -9.03
N PHE A 34 -22.20 -11.36 -9.66
CA PHE A 34 -23.44 -10.92 -9.03
C PHE A 34 -23.93 -12.01 -8.06
N ALA A 35 -23.58 -11.90 -6.78
CA ALA A 35 -23.63 -12.99 -5.82
C ALA A 35 -25.04 -13.43 -5.39
N TYR A 36 -26.01 -12.54 -5.43
CA TYR A 36 -27.34 -12.80 -4.83
C TYR A 36 -28.03 -14.06 -5.32
N PRO A 37 -28.20 -14.31 -6.65
CA PRO A 37 -28.96 -15.46 -7.13
C PRO A 37 -28.24 -16.79 -6.92
N PHE A 38 -26.95 -16.77 -6.54
CA PHE A 38 -26.21 -17.97 -6.14
C PHE A 38 -26.48 -18.40 -4.70
N LEU A 39 -27.14 -17.55 -3.90
CA LEU A 39 -27.31 -17.73 -2.47
C LEU A 39 -28.78 -17.73 -2.04
N VAL A 40 -29.60 -16.85 -2.65
CA VAL A 40 -30.99 -16.63 -2.23
C VAL A 40 -31.93 -16.49 -3.43
N ALA A 41 -33.19 -16.82 -3.22
CA ALA A 41 -34.29 -16.57 -4.14
C ALA A 41 -35.39 -15.78 -3.38
N PRO A 42 -35.34 -14.44 -3.37
CA PRO A 42 -36.32 -13.63 -2.65
C PRO A 42 -37.69 -13.75 -3.28
N GLU A 43 -38.72 -13.80 -2.42
CA GLU A 43 -40.10 -13.89 -2.86
C GLU A 43 -40.50 -12.70 -3.75
N GLY A 44 -41.30 -12.94 -4.78
CA GLY A 44 -41.75 -11.93 -5.74
C GLY A 44 -40.76 -11.62 -6.88
N HIS A 45 -39.63 -12.33 -6.96
CA HIS A 45 -38.65 -12.17 -8.02
C HIS A 45 -38.35 -13.51 -8.70
N ASP A 46 -38.49 -13.58 -10.02
CA ASP A 46 -38.07 -14.73 -10.84
C ASP A 46 -36.68 -14.53 -11.39
N VAL A 47 -35.72 -14.38 -10.47
CA VAL A 47 -34.29 -14.19 -10.80
C VAL A 47 -33.51 -15.43 -10.46
N ARG A 48 -32.76 -15.94 -11.42
CA ARG A 48 -32.00 -17.18 -11.25
C ARG A 48 -30.71 -17.17 -12.08
N VAL A 49 -29.75 -17.97 -11.65
CA VAL A 49 -28.61 -18.38 -12.50
C VAL A 49 -29.04 -19.62 -13.27
N ARG A 50 -29.00 -19.54 -14.60
CA ARG A 50 -29.50 -20.60 -15.50
C ARG A 50 -28.75 -21.93 -15.29
N GLU A 51 -27.47 -21.86 -15.02
CA GLU A 51 -26.56 -22.98 -14.89
C GLU A 51 -26.49 -23.54 -13.46
N LEU A 52 -27.24 -22.95 -12.50
CA LEU A 52 -27.22 -23.34 -11.08
C LEU A 52 -28.56 -23.98 -10.69
N SER A 53 -28.51 -25.17 -10.12
CA SER A 53 -29.70 -25.83 -9.55
C SER A 53 -30.12 -25.20 -8.20
N ASP A 54 -31.37 -25.44 -7.82
CA ASP A 54 -31.89 -25.01 -6.51
C ASP A 54 -31.15 -25.67 -5.34
N ASP A 55 -30.74 -26.96 -5.51
CA ASP A 55 -29.97 -27.67 -4.51
C ASP A 55 -28.58 -27.06 -4.33
N GLU A 56 -27.87 -26.76 -5.42
CA GLU A 56 -26.57 -26.09 -5.34
C GLU A 56 -26.67 -24.69 -4.71
N ARG A 57 -27.74 -23.95 -4.98
CA ARG A 57 -27.98 -22.66 -4.33
C ARG A 57 -28.18 -22.83 -2.83
N ALA A 58 -28.95 -23.85 -2.42
CA ALA A 58 -29.16 -24.18 -1.02
C ALA A 58 -27.86 -24.58 -0.32
N ASP A 59 -27.02 -25.41 -0.95
CA ASP A 59 -25.70 -25.81 -0.44
C ASP A 59 -24.76 -24.61 -0.28
N ASN A 60 -24.78 -23.67 -1.23
CA ASN A 60 -24.02 -22.41 -1.14
C ASN A 60 -24.44 -21.58 0.07
N LEU A 61 -25.74 -21.44 0.29
CA LEU A 61 -26.28 -20.71 1.46
C LEU A 61 -25.93 -21.41 2.76
N GLU A 62 -26.07 -22.74 2.84
CA GLU A 62 -25.68 -23.53 4.01
C GLU A 62 -24.20 -23.37 4.34
N THR A 63 -23.35 -23.37 3.31
CA THR A 63 -21.90 -23.12 3.46
C THR A 63 -21.64 -21.73 4.04
N LEU A 64 -22.33 -20.70 3.54
CA LEU A 64 -22.19 -19.33 4.06
C LEU A 64 -22.68 -19.22 5.52
N GLN A 65 -23.79 -19.88 5.85
CA GLN A 65 -24.31 -19.96 7.22
C GLN A 65 -23.31 -20.68 8.15
N PHE A 66 -22.68 -21.76 7.68
CA PHE A 66 -21.63 -22.46 8.42
C PHE A 66 -20.44 -21.53 8.70
N ILE A 67 -19.97 -20.78 7.70
CA ILE A 67 -18.87 -19.82 7.86
C ILE A 67 -19.25 -18.75 8.90
N GLY A 68 -20.45 -18.20 8.83
CA GLY A 68 -20.94 -17.19 9.77
C GLY A 68 -20.98 -17.72 11.21
N ARG A 69 -21.57 -18.91 11.43
CA ARG A 69 -21.59 -19.58 12.75
C ARG A 69 -20.18 -19.86 13.28
N GLU A 70 -19.24 -20.29 12.41
CA GLU A 70 -17.88 -20.56 12.82
C GLU A 70 -17.08 -19.29 13.15
N ALA A 71 -17.35 -18.18 12.47
CA ALA A 71 -16.78 -16.88 12.81
C ALA A 71 -17.29 -16.41 14.19
N GLU A 72 -18.62 -16.40 14.39
CA GLU A 72 -19.27 -16.01 15.65
C GLU A 72 -18.80 -16.87 16.83
N ARG A 73 -18.74 -18.20 16.66
CA ARG A 73 -18.26 -19.13 17.69
C ARG A 73 -16.82 -18.84 18.14
N ARG A 74 -16.02 -18.18 17.28
CA ARG A 74 -14.64 -17.79 17.57
C ARG A 74 -14.50 -16.34 18.02
N GLY A 75 -15.61 -15.62 18.19
CA GLY A 75 -15.62 -14.21 18.58
C GLY A 75 -15.15 -13.27 17.45
N LEU A 76 -15.29 -13.68 16.19
CA LEU A 76 -15.00 -12.84 15.03
C LEU A 76 -16.30 -12.19 14.53
N GLU A 77 -16.24 -10.89 14.29
CA GLU A 77 -17.28 -10.22 13.52
C GLU A 77 -17.22 -10.68 12.06
N PHE A 78 -18.34 -11.14 11.53
CA PHE A 78 -18.41 -11.60 10.16
C PHE A 78 -18.98 -10.51 9.26
N HIS A 79 -18.18 -10.08 8.29
CA HIS A 79 -18.54 -9.11 7.27
C HIS A 79 -18.60 -9.75 5.89
N LEU A 80 -19.45 -9.21 5.03
CA LEU A 80 -19.65 -9.70 3.68
C LEU A 80 -19.33 -8.60 2.66
N GLY A 81 -18.36 -8.83 1.77
CA GLY A 81 -18.07 -7.94 0.67
C GLY A 81 -18.86 -8.33 -0.58
N LEU A 82 -19.69 -7.43 -1.08
CA LEU A 82 -20.47 -7.57 -2.30
C LEU A 82 -19.93 -6.57 -3.35
N TRP A 83 -19.00 -7.05 -4.18
CA TRP A 83 -18.24 -6.19 -5.08
C TRP A 83 -18.96 -5.87 -6.38
N THR A 84 -19.89 -6.72 -6.80
CA THR A 84 -20.59 -6.55 -8.09
C THR A 84 -22.08 -6.49 -7.88
N HIS A 85 -22.67 -5.43 -8.40
CA HIS A 85 -24.11 -5.21 -8.53
C HIS A 85 -24.55 -5.14 -10.01
N GLY A 86 -23.61 -5.24 -10.94
CA GLY A 86 -23.90 -5.46 -12.34
C GLY A 86 -24.33 -6.90 -12.59
N TYR A 87 -25.31 -7.10 -13.44
CA TYR A 87 -25.89 -8.40 -13.78
C TYR A 87 -25.82 -8.72 -15.27
N ASP A 88 -25.60 -7.72 -16.10
CA ASP A 88 -25.49 -7.84 -17.53
C ASP A 88 -24.01 -7.83 -17.95
N PHE A 89 -23.62 -8.89 -18.65
CA PHE A 89 -22.23 -9.14 -19.05
C PHE A 89 -22.13 -9.42 -20.56
N ASP A 90 -23.09 -8.94 -21.37
CA ASP A 90 -23.16 -9.20 -22.81
C ASP A 90 -21.88 -8.78 -23.53
N ASP A 91 -21.23 -7.71 -23.08
CA ASP A 91 -19.94 -7.27 -23.60
C ASP A 91 -18.75 -8.10 -23.06
N THR A 92 -19.01 -9.02 -22.15
CA THR A 92 -17.97 -9.85 -21.53
C THR A 92 -18.24 -11.32 -21.85
N PRO A 93 -17.78 -11.86 -22.98
CA PRO A 93 -18.08 -13.23 -23.44
C PRO A 93 -17.52 -14.34 -22.56
N ARG A 94 -17.34 -14.11 -21.26
CA ARG A 94 -16.61 -14.98 -20.36
C ARG A 94 -17.22 -15.15 -18.97
N ALA A 95 -18.34 -14.55 -18.72
CA ALA A 95 -19.16 -15.03 -17.64
C ALA A 95 -19.55 -16.47 -17.99
N ASN A 96 -19.15 -17.41 -17.15
CA ASN A 96 -19.51 -18.81 -17.31
C ASN A 96 -20.89 -19.13 -16.71
N TYR A 97 -21.72 -18.12 -16.59
CA TYR A 97 -23.08 -18.21 -16.10
C TYR A 97 -23.96 -17.13 -16.71
N THR A 98 -25.27 -17.35 -16.70
CA THR A 98 -26.27 -16.42 -17.20
C THR A 98 -27.27 -16.09 -16.10
N ILE A 99 -27.60 -14.82 -15.90
CA ILE A 99 -28.62 -14.39 -14.95
C ILE A 99 -29.91 -14.08 -15.73
N ASP A 100 -30.96 -14.82 -15.44
CA ASP A 100 -32.28 -14.60 -16.00
C ASP A 100 -33.13 -13.78 -15.02
N GLY A 101 -34.08 -13.00 -15.54
CA GLY A 101 -35.13 -12.35 -14.76
C GLY A 101 -34.80 -10.97 -14.20
N ILE A 102 -33.58 -10.44 -14.39
CA ILE A 102 -33.23 -9.06 -14.04
C ILE A 102 -33.36 -8.16 -15.26
N THR A 103 -33.90 -6.96 -15.02
CA THR A 103 -34.00 -5.87 -15.97
C THR A 103 -33.63 -4.56 -15.25
N PRO A 104 -33.32 -3.47 -15.98
CA PRO A 104 -33.09 -2.17 -15.35
C PRO A 104 -34.22 -1.72 -14.40
N ASP A 105 -35.48 -2.07 -14.70
CA ASP A 105 -36.65 -1.63 -13.93
C ASP A 105 -36.77 -2.35 -12.56
N ASN A 106 -36.33 -3.62 -12.47
CA ASN A 106 -36.43 -4.39 -11.23
C ASN A 106 -35.10 -4.51 -10.46
N HIS A 107 -33.98 -4.07 -11.03
CA HIS A 107 -32.63 -4.29 -10.52
C HIS A 107 -32.45 -3.82 -9.07
N ALA A 108 -32.75 -2.56 -8.77
CA ALA A 108 -32.62 -2.01 -7.43
C ALA A 108 -33.53 -2.72 -6.41
N ALA A 109 -34.77 -3.01 -6.79
CA ALA A 109 -35.73 -3.69 -5.95
C ALA A 109 -35.29 -5.14 -5.66
N TYR A 110 -34.80 -5.84 -6.68
CA TYR A 110 -34.23 -7.17 -6.50
C TYR A 110 -33.03 -7.17 -5.56
N CYS A 111 -32.05 -6.27 -5.76
CA CYS A 111 -30.88 -6.17 -4.90
C CYS A 111 -31.28 -5.91 -3.43
N ARG A 112 -32.24 -5.01 -3.21
CA ARG A 112 -32.81 -4.74 -1.88
C ARG A 112 -33.35 -6.00 -1.22
N ASP A 113 -34.22 -6.72 -1.90
CA ASP A 113 -34.96 -7.84 -1.34
C ASP A 113 -34.05 -9.09 -1.21
N ALA A 114 -33.13 -9.28 -2.15
CA ALA A 114 -32.14 -10.34 -2.09
C ALA A 114 -31.13 -10.12 -0.95
N LEU A 115 -30.66 -8.89 -0.78
CA LEU A 115 -29.77 -8.54 0.35
C LEU A 115 -30.50 -8.71 1.68
N HIS A 116 -31.77 -8.29 1.79
CA HIS A 116 -32.57 -8.52 2.97
C HIS A 116 -32.71 -10.01 3.30
N ALA A 117 -33.10 -10.83 2.30
CA ALA A 117 -33.25 -12.29 2.46
C ALA A 117 -31.94 -12.93 2.90
N LEU A 118 -30.81 -12.54 2.32
CA LEU A 118 -29.49 -13.03 2.68
C LEU A 118 -29.12 -12.69 4.13
N LEU A 119 -29.36 -11.45 4.57
CA LEU A 119 -29.05 -10.99 5.92
C LEU A 119 -29.98 -11.64 6.97
N VAL A 120 -31.20 -11.97 6.61
CA VAL A 120 -32.13 -12.76 7.47
C VAL A 120 -31.65 -14.22 7.55
N ALA A 121 -31.25 -14.79 6.41
CA ALA A 121 -30.80 -16.19 6.36
C ALA A 121 -29.43 -16.40 7.07
N VAL A 122 -28.58 -15.37 7.13
CA VAL A 122 -27.26 -15.42 7.78
C VAL A 122 -27.16 -14.31 8.85
N PRO A 123 -27.80 -14.51 10.03
CA PRO A 123 -27.88 -13.48 11.07
C PRO A 123 -26.52 -13.11 11.71
N GLN A 124 -25.48 -13.87 11.45
CA GLN A 124 -24.12 -13.59 11.91
C GLN A 124 -23.42 -12.46 11.16
N ILE A 125 -23.95 -12.04 10.00
CA ILE A 125 -23.38 -10.90 9.26
C ILE A 125 -23.61 -9.62 10.07
N ARG A 126 -22.51 -8.92 10.37
CA ARG A 126 -22.45 -7.67 11.13
C ARG A 126 -22.17 -6.44 10.28
N GLY A 127 -21.65 -6.64 9.07
CA GLY A 127 -21.39 -5.56 8.11
C GLY A 127 -21.40 -6.04 6.68
N VAL A 128 -21.66 -5.10 5.77
CA VAL A 128 -21.64 -5.34 4.32
C VAL A 128 -20.78 -4.27 3.66
N THR A 129 -19.73 -4.70 2.98
CA THR A 129 -18.90 -3.83 2.15
C THR A 129 -19.46 -3.78 0.72
N LEU A 130 -19.70 -2.56 0.24
CA LEU A 130 -20.27 -2.29 -1.08
C LEU A 130 -19.27 -1.51 -1.96
N ARG A 131 -19.11 -1.94 -3.20
CA ARG A 131 -18.34 -1.25 -4.22
C ARG A 131 -19.30 -0.38 -5.02
N VAL A 132 -19.32 0.91 -4.70
CA VAL A 132 -20.38 1.85 -5.11
C VAL A 132 -20.09 2.64 -6.39
N HIS A 133 -19.05 2.28 -7.12
CA HIS A 133 -18.67 2.92 -8.38
C HIS A 133 -18.86 1.99 -9.57
N ILE A 134 -18.74 2.53 -10.79
CA ILE A 134 -19.04 1.83 -12.04
C ILE A 134 -18.35 0.48 -12.21
N GLU A 135 -17.15 0.29 -11.68
CA GLU A 135 -16.48 -1.02 -11.71
C GLU A 135 -17.23 -2.11 -10.93
N GLY A 136 -18.18 -1.73 -10.05
CA GLY A 136 -19.15 -2.61 -9.42
C GLY A 136 -20.38 -2.88 -10.29
N GLY A 137 -20.44 -2.31 -11.49
CA GLY A 137 -21.55 -2.49 -12.43
C GLY A 137 -22.74 -1.55 -12.21
N VAL A 138 -22.60 -0.55 -11.34
CA VAL A 138 -23.58 0.51 -11.13
C VAL A 138 -22.88 1.85 -11.36
N PRO A 139 -23.33 2.67 -12.32
CA PRO A 139 -22.73 3.97 -12.58
C PRO A 139 -22.72 4.88 -11.36
N GLU A 140 -21.71 5.75 -11.23
CA GLU A 140 -21.70 6.78 -10.22
C GLU A 140 -22.90 7.70 -10.35
N ALA A 141 -23.22 8.40 -9.24
CA ALA A 141 -24.40 9.24 -9.05
C ALA A 141 -25.74 8.47 -9.00
N SER A 142 -25.71 7.13 -8.86
CA SER A 142 -26.92 6.32 -8.70
C SER A 142 -27.43 6.30 -7.24
N TYR A 143 -27.67 7.48 -6.68
CA TYR A 143 -28.07 7.61 -5.25
C TYR A 143 -29.39 6.90 -4.94
N ASP A 144 -30.33 6.94 -5.86
CA ASP A 144 -31.64 6.28 -5.70
C ASP A 144 -31.49 4.77 -5.66
N PHE A 145 -30.65 4.20 -6.50
CA PHE A 145 -30.31 2.78 -6.48
C PHE A 145 -29.75 2.38 -5.10
N TRP A 146 -28.73 3.09 -4.63
CA TRP A 146 -28.10 2.78 -3.35
C TRP A 146 -29.02 3.03 -2.17
N SER A 147 -29.86 4.06 -2.21
CA SER A 147 -30.89 4.31 -1.20
C SER A 147 -31.84 3.12 -1.08
N VAL A 148 -32.24 2.53 -2.20
CA VAL A 148 -33.10 1.33 -2.22
C VAL A 148 -32.33 0.12 -1.66
N VAL A 149 -31.10 -0.10 -2.03
CA VAL A 149 -30.26 -1.22 -1.53
C VAL A 149 -30.08 -1.11 0.00
N PHE A 150 -29.77 0.07 0.53
CA PHE A 150 -29.60 0.29 1.98
C PHE A 150 -30.89 -0.02 2.77
N GLN A 151 -32.06 0.22 2.19
CA GLN A 151 -33.33 -0.19 2.81
C GLN A 151 -33.43 -1.70 3.05
N GLY A 152 -32.82 -2.52 2.16
CA GLY A 152 -32.75 -3.96 2.36
C GLY A 152 -32.01 -4.36 3.63
N ILE A 153 -30.94 -3.63 3.96
CA ILE A 153 -30.19 -3.80 5.20
C ILE A 153 -31.03 -3.29 6.40
N ALA A 154 -31.56 -2.07 6.32
CA ALA A 154 -32.32 -1.43 7.39
C ALA A 154 -33.57 -2.23 7.80
N ARG A 155 -34.25 -2.88 6.85
CA ARG A 155 -35.43 -3.75 7.11
C ARG A 155 -35.13 -4.94 8.02
N THR A 156 -33.86 -5.33 8.20
CA THR A 156 -33.51 -6.39 9.16
C THR A 156 -33.74 -5.99 10.62
N GLY A 157 -33.86 -4.67 10.90
CA GLY A 157 -33.93 -4.12 12.24
C GLY A 157 -32.66 -4.28 13.08
N ARG A 158 -31.55 -4.69 12.46
CA ARG A 158 -30.26 -4.89 13.13
C ARG A 158 -29.28 -3.77 12.75
N PRO A 159 -28.34 -3.39 13.65
CA PRO A 159 -27.32 -2.38 13.38
C PRO A 159 -26.18 -2.99 12.53
N ILE A 160 -26.47 -3.33 11.28
CA ILE A 160 -25.49 -3.87 10.34
C ILE A 160 -24.70 -2.71 9.72
N GLU A 161 -23.39 -2.75 9.82
CA GLU A 161 -22.51 -1.72 9.26
C GLU A 161 -22.58 -1.71 7.72
N VAL A 162 -22.79 -0.54 7.15
CA VAL A 162 -22.61 -0.29 5.72
C VAL A 162 -21.20 0.24 5.52
N ASP A 163 -20.33 -0.57 4.95
CA ASP A 163 -18.98 -0.18 4.60
C ASP A 163 -18.90 0.18 3.11
N LEU A 164 -18.54 1.43 2.83
CA LEU A 164 -18.37 1.93 1.48
C LEU A 164 -16.88 1.88 1.10
N HIS A 165 -16.54 1.05 0.11
CA HIS A 165 -15.21 1.09 -0.49
C HIS A 165 -14.97 2.45 -1.15
N ALA A 166 -13.96 3.18 -0.68
CA ALA A 166 -13.83 4.64 -0.90
C ALA A 166 -13.45 5.07 -2.33
N LYS A 167 -13.61 4.24 -3.34
CA LYS A 167 -13.47 4.63 -4.75
C LYS A 167 -14.79 5.19 -5.28
N GLY A 168 -14.75 6.38 -5.86
CA GLY A 168 -15.96 7.06 -6.37
C GLY A 168 -16.94 7.53 -5.28
N VAL A 169 -16.53 7.52 -4.01
CA VAL A 169 -17.35 7.98 -2.90
C VAL A 169 -17.30 9.50 -2.79
N GLU A 170 -18.46 10.11 -2.68
CA GLU A 170 -18.62 11.56 -2.56
C GLU A 170 -19.63 11.91 -1.45
N PRO A 171 -19.69 13.18 -0.97
CA PRO A 171 -20.51 13.56 0.19
C PRO A 171 -21.98 13.16 0.07
N LYS A 172 -22.60 13.32 -1.09
CA LYS A 172 -24.03 12.98 -1.28
C LYS A 172 -24.31 11.49 -1.17
N LEU A 173 -23.36 10.63 -1.57
CA LEU A 173 -23.48 9.19 -1.39
C LEU A 173 -23.32 8.81 0.09
N ILE A 174 -22.37 9.43 0.79
CA ILE A 174 -22.18 9.26 2.23
C ILE A 174 -23.45 9.67 2.98
N ASP A 175 -24.01 10.84 2.67
CA ASP A 175 -25.28 11.31 3.24
C ASP A 175 -26.45 10.37 2.94
N THR A 176 -26.46 9.73 1.78
CA THR A 176 -27.49 8.75 1.42
C THR A 176 -27.37 7.51 2.30
N ALA A 177 -26.15 7.05 2.59
CA ALA A 177 -25.93 5.94 3.50
C ALA A 177 -26.30 6.32 4.95
N ILE A 178 -25.89 7.48 5.45
CA ILE A 178 -26.20 7.96 6.80
C ILE A 178 -27.73 8.09 7.00
N ARG A 179 -28.45 8.60 6.01
CA ARG A 179 -29.93 8.71 6.05
C ARG A 179 -30.67 7.36 6.13
N SER A 180 -29.99 6.26 5.84
CA SER A 180 -30.58 4.93 6.06
C SER A 180 -30.76 4.56 7.53
N GLY A 181 -30.14 5.32 8.44
CA GLY A 181 -30.13 5.07 9.89
C GLY A 181 -29.22 3.92 10.32
N LEU A 182 -28.40 3.39 9.41
CA LEU A 182 -27.41 2.33 9.66
C LEU A 182 -26.05 2.91 10.09
N PRO A 183 -25.24 2.17 10.86
CA PRO A 183 -23.84 2.52 11.05
C PRO A 183 -23.12 2.55 9.70
N VAL A 184 -22.39 3.63 9.41
CA VAL A 184 -21.64 3.82 8.16
C VAL A 184 -20.15 3.81 8.44
N ASN A 185 -19.40 3.03 7.67
CA ASN A 185 -17.96 3.06 7.62
C ASN A 185 -17.50 3.40 6.19
N ILE A 186 -16.43 4.15 6.09
CA ILE A 186 -15.74 4.39 4.80
C ILE A 186 -14.38 3.71 4.87
N SER A 187 -14.09 2.85 3.90
CA SER A 187 -12.83 2.11 3.87
C SER A 187 -11.91 2.55 2.72
N PRO A 188 -11.11 3.63 2.92
CA PRO A 188 -10.15 4.08 1.95
C PRO A 188 -8.93 3.17 1.89
N LYS A 189 -8.31 3.10 0.72
CA LYS A 189 -7.00 2.50 0.57
C LYS A 189 -5.96 3.38 1.25
N TYR A 190 -5.10 2.77 2.07
CA TYR A 190 -4.11 3.50 2.85
C TYR A 190 -3.02 4.13 1.98
N LEU A 191 -2.33 3.32 1.17
CA LEU A 191 -1.25 3.73 0.27
C LEU A 191 -1.48 3.08 -1.09
N ALA A 192 -2.37 3.64 -1.89
CA ALA A 192 -2.74 3.03 -3.16
C ALA A 192 -3.13 1.54 -2.98
N GLU A 193 -2.79 0.68 -3.92
CA GLU A 193 -2.97 -0.77 -3.78
C GLU A 193 -1.68 -1.48 -3.33
N HIS A 194 -0.90 -0.82 -2.48
CA HIS A 194 0.38 -1.27 -2.00
C HIS A 194 0.52 -1.08 -0.49
N MET A 195 1.61 -1.55 0.06
CA MET A 195 1.94 -1.38 1.46
C MET A 195 3.32 -0.73 1.59
N GLY A 196 3.34 0.55 1.92
CA GLY A 196 4.56 1.32 2.19
C GLY A 196 4.90 1.38 3.67
N LEU A 197 5.58 2.46 4.07
CA LEU A 197 5.92 2.71 5.47
C LEU A 197 4.66 3.08 6.28
N PRO A 198 4.60 2.75 7.58
CA PRO A 198 3.40 2.82 8.39
C PRO A 198 3.18 4.19 9.02
N TYR A 199 3.05 5.23 8.23
CA TYR A 199 2.77 6.57 8.73
C TYR A 199 1.72 7.27 7.87
N HIS A 200 1.12 8.33 8.38
CA HIS A 200 0.23 9.17 7.59
C HIS A 200 0.96 9.75 6.40
N GLN A 201 0.48 9.44 5.21
CA GLN A 201 1.05 10.01 4.01
C GLN A 201 1.00 11.54 4.03
N ALA A 202 2.14 12.14 3.78
CA ALA A 202 2.29 13.58 3.77
C ALA A 202 1.62 14.25 2.56
N ALA A 203 1.52 13.52 1.46
CA ALA A 203 0.90 13.99 0.24
C ALA A 203 0.21 12.83 -0.48
N ILE A 204 -0.72 13.15 -1.34
CA ILE A 204 -1.29 12.23 -2.30
C ILE A 204 -0.82 12.59 -3.70
N ARG A 205 -0.85 11.64 -4.60
CA ARG A 205 -0.57 11.91 -6.00
C ARG A 205 -1.60 12.89 -6.54
N ARG A 206 -1.23 13.68 -7.54
CA ARG A 206 -2.11 14.70 -8.12
C ARG A 206 -3.44 14.12 -8.58
N GLU A 207 -3.40 12.90 -9.14
CA GLU A 207 -4.56 12.19 -9.65
C GLU A 207 -5.53 11.73 -8.55
N GLU A 208 -5.06 11.67 -7.31
CA GLU A 208 -5.88 11.27 -6.17
C GLU A 208 -6.55 12.45 -5.46
N SER A 209 -6.21 13.68 -5.86
CA SER A 209 -6.87 14.88 -5.37
C SER A 209 -8.20 15.11 -6.07
N PRO A 210 -9.19 15.76 -5.44
CA PRO A 210 -10.38 16.20 -6.14
C PRO A 210 -9.99 17.07 -7.34
N PRO A 211 -10.50 16.80 -8.55
CA PRO A 211 -10.11 17.54 -9.74
C PRO A 211 -10.58 18.99 -9.69
N GLU A 212 -9.71 19.90 -10.09
CA GLU A 212 -10.05 21.28 -10.42
C GLU A 212 -10.21 21.38 -11.95
N GLY A 213 -11.44 21.52 -12.44
CA GLY A 213 -11.70 21.61 -13.88
C GLY A 213 -12.08 20.28 -14.53
N ASP A 214 -11.54 20.02 -15.74
CA ASP A 214 -11.86 18.82 -16.51
C ASP A 214 -11.33 17.55 -15.83
N VAL A 215 -12.16 16.50 -15.80
CA VAL A 215 -11.79 15.20 -15.23
C VAL A 215 -10.80 14.51 -16.16
N PRO A 216 -9.62 14.10 -15.68
CA PRO A 216 -8.66 13.35 -16.49
C PRO A 216 -9.23 12.02 -16.99
N SER A 217 -8.73 11.54 -18.13
CA SER A 217 -9.24 10.33 -18.78
C SER A 217 -9.19 9.07 -17.92
N ALA A 218 -8.17 8.93 -17.05
CA ALA A 218 -8.09 7.79 -16.14
C ALA A 218 -9.08 7.85 -14.97
N MET A 219 -9.73 8.99 -14.77
CA MET A 219 -10.85 9.14 -13.85
C MET A 219 -12.20 8.98 -14.52
N SER A 220 -12.25 8.60 -15.80
CA SER A 220 -13.49 8.41 -16.54
C SER A 220 -14.43 7.37 -15.93
N PHE A 221 -13.90 6.40 -15.21
CA PHE A 221 -14.69 5.43 -14.43
C PHE A 221 -15.46 6.06 -13.26
N SER A 222 -15.10 7.27 -12.86
CA SER A 222 -15.75 8.03 -11.80
C SER A 222 -16.32 9.34 -12.33
N GLU A 223 -16.69 9.35 -13.62
CA GLU A 223 -17.31 10.50 -14.25
C GLU A 223 -18.55 10.92 -13.48
N GLY A 224 -18.64 12.21 -13.13
CA GLY A 224 -19.70 12.74 -12.28
C GLY A 224 -19.38 12.79 -10.78
N SER A 225 -18.39 12.05 -10.29
CA SER A 225 -17.86 12.23 -8.95
C SER A 225 -16.76 13.28 -8.96
N ARG A 226 -16.99 14.40 -8.29
CA ARG A 226 -15.97 15.45 -8.16
C ARG A 226 -14.92 15.13 -7.10
N ARG A 227 -15.16 14.11 -6.28
CA ARG A 227 -14.27 13.68 -5.21
C ARG A 227 -13.84 12.26 -5.50
N PHE A 228 -12.74 12.15 -6.20
CA PHE A 228 -12.16 10.87 -6.55
C PHE A 228 -11.11 10.47 -5.52
N LEU A 229 -11.41 9.46 -4.73
CA LEU A 229 -10.52 8.91 -3.72
C LEU A 229 -10.17 7.46 -4.08
N ARG A 230 -9.45 7.28 -5.20
CA ARG A 230 -9.14 5.94 -5.69
C ARG A 230 -8.10 5.23 -4.82
N TYR A 231 -7.08 5.96 -4.38
CA TYR A 231 -5.87 5.36 -3.80
C TYR A 231 -5.41 5.99 -2.49
N SER A 232 -6.26 6.81 -1.85
CA SER A 232 -5.93 7.54 -0.63
C SER A 232 -7.17 7.78 0.23
N TYR A 233 -7.01 8.49 1.34
CA TYR A 233 -8.11 8.87 2.24
C TYR A 233 -8.47 10.36 2.17
N GLY A 234 -7.73 11.17 1.42
CA GLY A 234 -8.06 12.56 1.14
C GLY A 234 -8.47 13.36 2.39
N ASP A 235 -9.70 13.86 2.39
CA ASP A 235 -10.32 14.67 3.45
C ASP A 235 -11.31 13.87 4.34
N LEU A 236 -11.29 12.56 4.30
CA LEU A 236 -12.22 11.70 5.07
C LEU A 236 -12.03 11.76 6.59
N LEU A 237 -10.91 12.30 7.08
CA LEU A 237 -10.56 12.31 8.51
C LEU A 237 -11.05 13.56 9.26
N SER A 238 -12.07 14.27 8.76
CA SER A 238 -12.71 15.37 9.49
C SER A 238 -13.30 14.89 10.82
N ARG A 239 -13.16 15.70 11.89
CA ARG A 239 -13.74 15.43 13.21
C ARG A 239 -15.26 15.54 13.22
N ALA A 240 -15.81 16.34 12.31
CA ALA A 240 -17.26 16.54 12.19
C ALA A 240 -18.00 15.42 11.46
N ARG A 241 -17.30 14.37 11.02
CA ARG A 241 -17.91 13.25 10.29
C ARG A 241 -18.87 12.42 11.13
N ASP A 242 -19.97 11.99 10.51
CA ASP A 242 -20.97 11.09 11.10
C ASP A 242 -20.79 9.64 10.61
N TYR A 243 -19.58 9.24 10.23
CA TYR A 243 -19.19 7.91 9.79
C TYR A 243 -17.85 7.51 10.41
N SER A 244 -17.60 6.22 10.50
CA SER A 244 -16.30 5.69 10.87
C SER A 244 -15.38 5.59 9.65
N VAL A 245 -14.05 5.53 9.90
CA VAL A 245 -13.04 5.30 8.87
C VAL A 245 -12.15 4.15 9.30
N SER A 246 -12.01 3.14 8.44
CA SER A 246 -11.02 2.09 8.61
C SER A 246 -10.14 2.00 7.37
N PHE A 247 -8.83 1.93 7.55
CA PHE A 247 -7.91 1.89 6.41
C PHE A 247 -7.86 0.50 5.80
N ARG A 248 -7.95 0.44 4.48
CA ARG A 248 -7.76 -0.80 3.73
C ARG A 248 -6.33 -0.89 3.22
N ILE A 249 -5.61 -1.91 3.66
CA ILE A 249 -4.24 -2.18 3.25
C ILE A 249 -4.23 -3.29 2.22
N TRP A 250 -3.72 -2.96 1.04
CA TRP A 250 -3.54 -3.91 -0.05
C TRP A 250 -2.07 -4.23 -0.19
N PRO A 251 -1.62 -5.46 0.06
CA PRO A 251 -0.22 -5.84 -0.08
C PRO A 251 0.13 -6.12 -1.55
N GLY A 252 -0.17 -5.18 -2.44
CA GLY A 252 -0.01 -5.35 -3.89
C GLY A 252 1.43 -5.59 -4.34
N THR A 253 2.41 -5.12 -3.57
CA THR A 253 3.84 -5.36 -3.81
C THR A 253 4.39 -6.59 -3.08
N GLN A 254 3.62 -7.23 -2.22
CA GLN A 254 4.04 -8.28 -1.29
C GLN A 254 3.10 -9.48 -1.39
N ARG A 255 3.25 -10.28 -2.44
CA ARG A 255 2.29 -11.34 -2.80
C ARG A 255 2.81 -12.74 -2.51
N ILE A 256 4.11 -12.94 -2.56
CA ILE A 256 4.74 -14.26 -2.48
C ILE A 256 5.66 -14.39 -1.30
N LEU A 257 6.57 -13.43 -1.11
CA LEU A 257 7.61 -13.49 -0.11
C LEU A 257 7.06 -13.16 1.29
N LEU A 258 7.71 -13.67 2.31
CA LEU A 258 7.39 -13.35 3.70
C LEU A 258 7.81 -11.92 4.04
N TRP A 259 6.97 -11.25 4.81
CA TRP A 259 7.19 -9.91 5.34
C TRP A 259 6.70 -9.87 6.79
N GLY A 260 7.60 -10.23 7.67
CA GLY A 260 7.32 -10.46 9.09
C GLY A 260 8.04 -9.48 9.99
N ASP A 261 8.06 -8.18 9.64
CA ASP A 261 8.64 -7.14 10.49
C ASP A 261 7.62 -6.70 11.57
N PRO A 262 7.87 -7.00 12.87
CA PRO A 262 6.96 -6.62 13.93
C PRO A 262 6.90 -5.10 14.16
N ASP A 263 7.97 -4.35 13.88
CA ASP A 263 7.98 -2.90 14.07
C ASP A 263 7.12 -2.22 13.03
N MET A 264 7.19 -2.65 11.76
CA MET A 264 6.27 -2.20 10.71
C MET A 264 4.81 -2.49 11.09
N ALA A 265 4.51 -3.69 11.54
CA ALA A 265 3.15 -4.05 11.97
C ALA A 265 2.68 -3.21 13.16
N GLY A 266 3.55 -2.90 14.12
CA GLY A 266 3.27 -2.01 15.25
C GLY A 266 2.98 -0.58 14.79
N GLY A 267 3.77 -0.06 13.85
CA GLY A 267 3.53 1.25 13.24
C GLY A 267 2.15 1.35 12.56
N TYR A 268 1.74 0.30 11.85
CA TYR A 268 0.38 0.21 11.28
C TYR A 268 -0.70 0.13 12.37
N GLY A 269 -0.42 -0.52 13.51
CA GLY A 269 -1.29 -0.54 14.67
C GLY A 269 -1.53 0.87 15.24
N GLN A 270 -0.47 1.67 15.37
CA GLN A 270 -0.57 3.08 15.78
C GLN A 270 -1.32 3.93 14.76
N LEU A 271 -1.02 3.74 13.46
CA LEU A 271 -1.69 4.43 12.38
C LEU A 271 -3.21 4.21 12.39
N SER A 272 -3.66 3.02 12.76
CA SER A 272 -5.06 2.60 12.69
C SER A 272 -6.03 3.44 13.53
N THR A 273 -5.53 4.23 14.49
CA THR A 273 -6.36 5.03 15.42
C THR A 273 -6.24 6.54 15.21
N ILE A 274 -5.47 6.99 14.24
CA ILE A 274 -5.25 8.41 13.97
C ILE A 274 -6.57 9.12 13.61
N ALA A 275 -6.78 10.30 14.16
CA ALA A 275 -7.97 11.14 13.96
C ALA A 275 -9.29 10.38 14.17
N GLY A 276 -9.31 9.45 15.13
CA GLY A 276 -10.49 8.66 15.43
C GLY A 276 -10.83 7.61 14.35
N ALA A 277 -9.87 7.20 13.54
CA ALA A 277 -10.02 6.01 12.71
C ALA A 277 -10.21 4.77 13.58
N THR A 278 -10.94 3.77 13.06
CA THR A 278 -11.42 2.62 13.88
C THR A 278 -10.63 1.34 13.66
N GLY A 279 -9.71 1.32 12.71
CA GLY A 279 -8.88 0.15 12.47
C GLY A 279 -8.29 0.04 11.09
N VAL A 280 -7.75 -1.14 10.79
CA VAL A 280 -7.25 -1.52 9.47
C VAL A 280 -7.84 -2.86 9.05
N GLU A 281 -8.18 -2.96 7.76
CA GLU A 281 -8.48 -4.20 7.08
C GLU A 281 -7.28 -4.57 6.18
N ILE A 282 -6.77 -5.78 6.32
CA ILE A 282 -5.68 -6.28 5.48
C ILE A 282 -6.23 -7.26 4.46
N CYS A 283 -6.03 -6.97 3.18
CA CYS A 283 -6.19 -7.95 2.13
C CYS A 283 -4.98 -8.89 2.17
N GLU A 284 -5.15 -10.08 2.69
CA GLU A 284 -4.04 -11.01 2.88
C GLU A 284 -3.43 -11.47 1.54
N PRO A 285 -2.16 -11.90 1.51
CA PRO A 285 -1.48 -12.32 0.28
C PRO A 285 -2.17 -13.44 -0.49
N LEU A 286 -2.93 -14.29 0.17
CA LEU A 286 -3.70 -15.37 -0.47
C LEU A 286 -4.80 -14.87 -1.40
N SER A 287 -5.29 -13.65 -1.23
CA SER A 287 -6.26 -13.03 -2.14
C SER A 287 -5.76 -13.00 -3.58
N TYR A 288 -4.45 -12.86 -3.76
CA TYR A 288 -3.82 -12.83 -5.08
C TYR A 288 -3.29 -14.20 -5.50
N LYS A 289 -2.47 -14.78 -4.66
CA LYS A 289 -1.73 -16.00 -4.92
C LYS A 289 -2.60 -17.25 -4.96
N GLY A 290 -3.59 -17.34 -4.07
CA GLY A 290 -4.43 -18.52 -3.93
C GLY A 290 -5.26 -18.87 -5.16
N ARG A 291 -5.33 -18.00 -6.15
CA ARG A 291 -6.11 -18.19 -7.38
C ARG A 291 -5.29 -18.61 -8.56
N MET A 292 -4.14 -17.96 -8.74
CA MET A 292 -3.26 -18.17 -9.88
C MET A 292 -2.17 -19.19 -9.55
N GLY A 293 -1.69 -19.20 -8.31
CA GLY A 293 -0.69 -20.15 -7.85
C GLY A 293 0.58 -20.08 -8.68
N SER A 294 1.01 -21.23 -9.16
CA SER A 294 2.15 -21.39 -10.08
C SER A 294 1.80 -21.18 -11.55
N GLY A 295 0.54 -20.88 -11.88
CA GLY A 295 0.05 -20.85 -13.27
C GLY A 295 -0.20 -22.22 -13.91
N GLN A 296 0.02 -23.31 -13.19
CA GLN A 296 -0.26 -24.66 -13.68
C GLN A 296 -1.75 -24.98 -13.57
N PRO A 297 -2.34 -25.66 -14.56
CA PRO A 297 -3.70 -26.16 -14.47
C PRO A 297 -3.85 -27.10 -13.26
N GLY A 298 -4.82 -26.81 -12.38
CA GLY A 298 -5.06 -27.59 -11.16
C GLY A 298 -4.02 -27.45 -10.06
N GLY A 299 -2.91 -26.73 -10.29
CA GLY A 299 -1.85 -26.54 -9.31
C GLY A 299 -1.88 -25.15 -8.68
N ARG A 300 -1.81 -25.10 -7.34
CA ARG A 300 -1.71 -23.85 -6.56
C ARG A 300 -0.38 -23.77 -5.80
N PHE A 301 0.51 -24.71 -6.07
CA PHE A 301 1.77 -24.85 -5.35
C PHE A 301 2.84 -23.91 -5.94
N ASN A 302 3.48 -23.18 -5.08
CA ASN A 302 4.54 -22.26 -5.48
C ASN A 302 5.94 -22.90 -5.39
N TYR A 303 6.10 -24.04 -4.71
CA TYR A 303 7.39 -24.67 -4.46
C TYR A 303 7.65 -25.82 -5.43
N THR A 304 8.93 -25.97 -5.83
CA THR A 304 9.39 -27.10 -6.65
C THR A 304 9.56 -28.37 -5.83
N ASP A 305 9.99 -28.26 -4.58
CA ASP A 305 10.16 -29.39 -3.66
C ASP A 305 8.86 -29.66 -2.90
N GLY A 306 8.32 -30.87 -3.06
CA GLY A 306 7.09 -31.30 -2.38
C GLY A 306 7.16 -31.21 -0.85
N ALA A 307 8.35 -31.34 -0.27
CA ALA A 307 8.55 -31.21 1.17
C ALA A 307 8.32 -29.77 1.68
N LEU A 308 8.41 -28.77 0.80
CA LEU A 308 8.16 -27.37 1.15
C LEU A 308 6.70 -26.96 0.98
N ILE A 309 5.85 -27.81 0.38
CA ILE A 309 4.44 -27.49 0.16
C ILE A 309 3.69 -27.60 1.50
N PRO A 310 3.13 -26.51 2.02
CA PRO A 310 2.34 -26.59 3.25
C PRO A 310 1.01 -27.32 2.99
N LYS A 311 0.46 -27.95 4.03
CA LYS A 311 -0.83 -28.65 3.93
C LYS A 311 -1.97 -27.71 3.50
N PHE A 312 -1.94 -26.47 3.99
CA PHE A 312 -2.89 -25.41 3.64
C PHE A 312 -2.11 -24.16 3.21
N ASP A 313 -2.57 -23.46 2.19
CA ASP A 313 -1.90 -22.28 1.63
C ASP A 313 -1.63 -21.19 2.69
N TRP A 314 -2.55 -20.99 3.63
CA TRP A 314 -2.39 -19.99 4.69
C TRP A 314 -1.19 -20.27 5.62
N GLN A 315 -0.72 -21.52 5.70
CA GLN A 315 0.41 -21.86 6.58
C GLN A 315 1.73 -21.21 6.14
N LYS A 316 1.89 -20.93 4.85
CA LYS A 316 3.04 -20.13 4.38
C LYS A 316 3.08 -18.75 5.04
N HIS A 317 1.91 -18.18 5.31
CA HIS A 317 1.76 -16.84 5.86
C HIS A 317 1.41 -16.84 7.36
N GLU A 318 1.55 -17.98 8.05
CA GLU A 318 1.18 -18.11 9.48
C GLU A 318 1.93 -17.10 10.36
N ILE A 319 3.22 -16.89 10.09
CA ILE A 319 4.06 -15.92 10.82
C ILE A 319 3.55 -14.50 10.59
N PHE A 320 3.19 -14.16 9.36
CA PHE A 320 2.57 -12.89 9.01
C PHE A 320 1.29 -12.65 9.84
N TYR A 321 0.35 -13.59 9.83
CA TYR A 321 -0.89 -13.46 10.59
C TYR A 321 -0.62 -13.31 12.09
N ARG A 322 0.38 -14.00 12.62
CA ARG A 322 0.74 -13.90 14.04
C ARG A 322 1.29 -12.52 14.38
N ILE A 323 2.24 -12.02 13.62
CA ILE A 323 2.87 -10.72 13.85
C ILE A 323 1.83 -9.61 13.68
N TRP A 324 1.17 -9.57 12.54
CA TRP A 324 0.25 -8.49 12.20
C TRP A 324 -0.96 -8.46 13.12
N GLY A 325 -1.63 -9.56 13.35
CA GLY A 325 -2.82 -9.57 14.18
C GLY A 325 -2.52 -9.12 15.61
N ARG A 326 -1.36 -9.49 16.17
CA ARG A 326 -0.97 -9.09 17.53
C ARG A 326 -0.52 -7.64 17.62
N ARG A 327 0.29 -7.21 16.68
CA ARG A 327 0.81 -5.83 16.66
C ARG A 327 -0.24 -4.80 16.22
N LEU A 328 -1.22 -5.18 15.43
CA LEU A 328 -2.40 -4.34 15.18
C LEU A 328 -3.30 -4.22 16.41
N HIS A 329 -3.42 -5.30 17.21
CA HIS A 329 -4.20 -5.29 18.44
C HIS A 329 -3.50 -4.50 19.57
N ASP A 330 -2.20 -4.66 19.68
CA ASP A 330 -1.34 -3.94 20.62
C ASP A 330 -0.01 -3.62 19.94
N ALA A 331 0.16 -2.37 19.54
CA ALA A 331 1.34 -1.92 18.83
C ALA A 331 2.65 -2.12 19.61
N ALA A 332 2.59 -2.16 20.93
CA ALA A 332 3.72 -2.36 21.83
C ALA A 332 3.93 -3.84 22.23
N ALA A 333 3.07 -4.75 21.75
CA ALA A 333 3.18 -6.17 22.14
C ALA A 333 4.58 -6.73 21.84
N GLU A 334 5.24 -7.28 22.85
CA GLU A 334 6.55 -7.91 22.71
C GLU A 334 6.44 -9.37 22.31
N GLY A 335 7.47 -9.85 21.59
CA GLY A 335 7.44 -11.03 20.76
C GLY A 335 7.66 -12.44 21.34
N PRO A 336 7.45 -12.83 22.64
CA PRO A 336 7.70 -14.23 23.05
C PRO A 336 6.80 -15.26 22.35
N GLU A 337 5.69 -14.81 21.79
CA GLU A 337 4.76 -15.71 21.12
C GLU A 337 5.15 -16.02 19.69
N LEU A 338 5.85 -15.08 19.01
CA LEU A 338 6.47 -15.36 17.71
C LEU A 338 7.57 -16.40 17.89
N LEU A 339 8.44 -16.21 18.87
CA LEU A 339 9.53 -17.16 19.17
C LEU A 339 8.99 -18.56 19.43
N ARG A 340 7.93 -18.72 20.25
CA ARG A 340 7.30 -20.04 20.48
C ARG A 340 6.78 -20.72 19.20
N LEU A 341 6.29 -19.96 18.23
CA LEU A 341 5.92 -20.54 16.95
C LEU A 341 7.16 -20.99 16.18
N LEU A 342 8.17 -20.14 16.14
CA LEU A 342 9.43 -20.45 15.45
C LEU A 342 10.17 -21.61 16.10
N ASP A 343 10.21 -21.71 17.45
CA ASP A 343 10.74 -22.87 18.16
C ASP A 343 10.11 -24.18 17.70
N THR A 344 8.78 -24.17 17.55
CA THR A 344 8.03 -25.34 17.11
C THR A 344 8.31 -25.68 15.64
N ARG A 345 8.58 -24.69 14.80
CA ARG A 345 8.71 -24.83 13.33
C ARG A 345 10.16 -24.90 12.84
N CYS A 346 11.07 -24.25 13.55
CA CYS A 346 12.47 -24.04 13.15
C CYS A 346 13.47 -24.66 14.16
N GLY A 347 13.00 -25.16 15.31
CA GLY A 347 13.87 -25.74 16.35
C GLY A 347 14.96 -24.76 16.80
N ASP A 348 16.19 -25.24 16.95
CA ASP A 348 17.33 -24.40 17.43
C ASP A 348 17.65 -23.19 16.54
N ALA A 349 17.12 -23.13 15.33
CA ALA A 349 17.30 -22.00 14.43
C ALA A 349 16.32 -20.84 14.68
N ALA A 350 15.36 -20.98 15.59
CA ALA A 350 14.24 -20.06 15.78
C ALA A 350 14.66 -18.60 16.04
N ASP A 351 15.61 -18.37 16.94
CA ASP A 351 16.08 -17.03 17.30
C ASP A 351 16.76 -16.31 16.11
N ASP A 352 17.58 -17.05 15.36
CA ASP A 352 18.27 -16.48 14.21
C ASP A 352 17.31 -16.26 13.03
N VAL A 353 16.29 -17.13 12.88
CA VAL A 353 15.19 -16.93 11.92
C VAL A 353 14.36 -15.70 12.28
N ALA A 354 14.04 -15.48 13.56
CA ALA A 354 13.34 -14.27 13.99
C ALA A 354 14.11 -13.00 13.63
N LYS A 355 15.42 -12.99 13.92
CA LYS A 355 16.30 -11.86 13.55
C LYS A 355 16.37 -11.65 12.04
N ALA A 356 16.40 -12.74 11.26
CA ALA A 356 16.39 -12.65 9.81
C ALA A 356 15.10 -12.03 9.28
N LEU A 357 13.94 -12.43 9.81
CA LEU A 357 12.63 -11.89 9.44
C LEU A 357 12.53 -10.39 9.77
N THR A 358 12.88 -9.99 11.00
CA THR A 358 12.88 -8.58 11.41
C THR A 358 13.88 -7.76 10.58
N GLY A 359 15.07 -8.31 10.34
CA GLY A 359 16.12 -7.62 9.59
C GLY A 359 15.75 -7.34 8.15
N ILE A 360 14.93 -8.17 7.50
CA ILE A 360 14.59 -8.05 6.06
C ILE A 360 13.16 -7.58 5.81
N GLY A 361 12.29 -7.63 6.80
CA GLY A 361 10.84 -7.55 6.61
C GLY A 361 10.32 -6.24 6.02
N GLY A 362 11.01 -5.13 6.22
CA GLY A 362 10.63 -3.81 5.71
C GLY A 362 11.12 -3.47 4.30
N VAL A 363 11.83 -4.36 3.62
CA VAL A 363 12.46 -4.06 2.31
C VAL A 363 11.44 -3.60 1.27
N LEU A 364 10.35 -4.35 1.09
CA LEU A 364 9.34 -3.99 0.09
C LEU A 364 8.53 -2.76 0.47
N ASN A 365 8.37 -2.49 1.76
CA ASN A 365 7.76 -1.26 2.26
C ASN A 365 8.60 -0.02 1.89
N ILE A 366 9.93 -0.12 2.06
CA ILE A 366 10.87 0.95 1.69
C ILE A 366 10.85 1.18 0.18
N VAL A 367 10.94 0.11 -0.61
CA VAL A 367 10.89 0.21 -2.09
C VAL A 367 9.58 0.85 -2.52
N THR A 368 8.44 0.39 -2.00
CA THR A 368 7.13 0.96 -2.31
C THR A 368 7.07 2.45 -1.98
N GLN A 369 7.54 2.86 -0.81
CA GLN A 369 7.48 4.27 -0.40
C GLN A 369 8.28 5.20 -1.32
N ALA A 370 9.47 4.76 -1.72
CA ALA A 370 10.41 5.58 -2.47
C ALA A 370 10.29 5.47 -4.01
N TYR A 371 9.60 4.46 -4.50
CA TYR A 371 9.48 4.16 -5.92
C TYR A 371 8.08 3.65 -6.23
N GLY A 372 7.23 4.55 -6.69
CA GLY A 372 5.81 4.31 -6.95
C GLY A 372 5.45 4.52 -8.43
N PRO A 373 5.92 3.68 -9.35
CA PRO A 373 5.65 3.84 -10.78
C PRO A 373 4.18 3.64 -11.13
N SER A 374 3.45 2.88 -10.34
CA SER A 374 2.01 2.72 -10.48
C SER A 374 1.32 2.57 -9.13
N ALA A 375 0.21 3.25 -8.95
CA ALA A 375 -0.68 3.09 -7.81
C ALA A 375 -1.47 1.78 -7.87
N CYS A 376 -1.63 1.21 -9.07
CA CYS A 376 -2.38 -0.02 -9.29
C CYS A 376 -1.52 -1.27 -9.09
N ASN A 377 -2.03 -2.24 -8.35
CA ASN A 377 -1.34 -3.51 -8.09
C ASN A 377 -1.18 -4.42 -9.31
N HIS A 378 -1.90 -4.13 -10.39
CA HIS A 378 -1.81 -4.92 -11.62
C HIS A 378 -0.58 -4.57 -12.45
N TYR A 379 0.00 -3.40 -12.27
CA TYR A 379 1.08 -2.88 -13.10
C TYR A 379 2.42 -2.77 -12.37
N TYR A 380 2.45 -2.99 -11.06
CA TYR A 380 3.65 -2.87 -10.25
C TYR A 380 3.80 -4.05 -9.28
N TRP A 381 4.86 -4.82 -9.44
CA TRP A 381 5.13 -6.01 -8.64
C TRP A 381 6.65 -6.20 -8.38
N PRO A 382 7.24 -5.39 -7.52
CA PRO A 382 8.68 -5.34 -7.32
C PRO A 382 9.30 -6.62 -6.72
N GLU A 383 8.50 -7.52 -6.17
CA GLU A 383 8.99 -8.83 -5.75
C GLU A 383 9.62 -9.63 -6.89
N ILE A 384 9.05 -9.56 -8.10
CA ILE A 384 9.48 -10.35 -9.26
C ILE A 384 9.75 -9.48 -10.49
N TYR A 385 9.21 -8.27 -10.53
CA TYR A 385 9.17 -7.48 -11.74
C TYR A 385 9.51 -6.01 -11.50
N ASP A 386 10.50 -5.53 -12.24
CA ASP A 386 10.78 -4.11 -12.40
C ASP A 386 11.07 -3.86 -13.87
N ASN A 387 10.28 -3.01 -14.53
CA ASN A 387 10.34 -2.78 -15.97
C ASN A 387 10.85 -1.40 -16.36
N LEU A 388 11.16 -0.51 -15.40
CA LEU A 388 11.66 0.81 -15.73
C LEU A 388 13.16 0.81 -15.93
N SER A 389 13.55 1.19 -17.15
CA SER A 389 14.95 1.47 -17.51
C SER A 389 15.45 2.79 -16.91
N LEU A 390 16.74 3.03 -16.96
CA LEU A 390 17.34 4.35 -16.72
C LEU A 390 17.07 5.33 -17.87
N ILE A 391 16.76 4.82 -19.07
CA ILE A 391 16.34 5.60 -20.25
C ILE A 391 14.85 5.42 -20.52
N ASN A 392 14.31 6.18 -21.47
CA ASN A 392 12.95 5.99 -22.00
C ASN A 392 13.01 5.12 -23.27
N PRO A 393 13.03 3.78 -23.17
CA PRO A 393 13.10 2.94 -24.36
C PRO A 393 11.76 2.95 -25.10
N PRO A 394 11.78 2.86 -26.45
CA PRO A 394 10.57 2.66 -27.23
C PRO A 394 9.85 1.37 -26.80
N GLY A 395 8.53 1.42 -26.69
CA GLY A 395 7.70 0.26 -26.36
C GLY A 395 7.80 -0.21 -24.90
N GLN A 396 8.32 0.61 -24.01
CA GLN A 396 8.24 0.35 -22.57
C GLN A 396 6.78 0.15 -22.17
N LEU A 397 6.54 -0.84 -21.29
CA LEU A 397 5.19 -1.11 -20.82
C LEU A 397 4.64 0.09 -20.05
N PRO A 398 3.44 0.55 -20.39
CA PRO A 398 2.76 1.58 -19.63
C PRO A 398 2.36 1.03 -18.26
N TYR A 399 2.22 1.92 -17.29
CA TYR A 399 1.64 1.61 -15.99
C TYR A 399 0.13 1.87 -15.98
N GLY A 400 -0.56 1.47 -17.05
CA GLY A 400 -2.01 1.58 -17.17
C GLY A 400 -2.48 3.02 -17.08
N ASP A 401 -3.39 3.29 -16.15
CA ASP A 401 -4.05 4.59 -16.00
C ASP A 401 -3.26 5.61 -15.18
N ASP A 402 -1.99 5.37 -14.88
CA ASP A 402 -1.16 6.33 -14.19
C ASP A 402 -0.78 7.50 -15.08
N PHE A 403 -1.19 8.69 -14.71
CA PHE A 403 -0.94 9.93 -15.47
C PHE A 403 0.50 10.36 -15.45
N ASP A 404 1.14 10.20 -14.32
CA ASP A 404 2.55 10.54 -14.13
C ASP A 404 3.44 9.42 -14.66
N GLN A 405 3.03 8.79 -15.76
CA GLN A 405 3.81 7.71 -16.35
C GLN A 405 5.28 8.09 -16.41
N PRO A 406 6.13 7.49 -15.57
CA PRO A 406 7.53 7.78 -15.61
C PRO A 406 8.09 7.17 -16.89
N GLY A 407 8.70 7.93 -17.75
CA GLY A 407 9.35 7.38 -18.93
C GLY A 407 10.53 6.49 -18.54
N ARG A 408 11.12 6.67 -17.34
CA ARG A 408 12.29 5.97 -16.85
C ARG A 408 12.32 5.88 -15.33
N PHE A 409 13.18 5.04 -14.78
CA PHE A 409 13.34 4.84 -13.35
C PHE A 409 13.62 6.15 -12.58
N GLY A 410 14.47 7.02 -13.14
CA GLY A 410 14.89 8.25 -12.48
C GLY A 410 13.81 9.28 -12.23
N ASN A 411 12.73 9.29 -13.02
CA ASN A 411 11.60 10.21 -12.86
C ASN A 411 10.33 9.56 -12.35
N ALA A 412 10.38 8.29 -11.94
CA ALA A 412 9.27 7.65 -11.26
C ALA A 412 8.88 8.44 -10.01
N PRO A 413 7.58 8.70 -9.78
CA PRO A 413 7.14 9.38 -8.58
C PRO A 413 7.42 8.54 -7.33
N THR A 414 7.51 9.21 -6.18
CA THR A 414 7.44 8.56 -4.87
C THR A 414 5.99 8.58 -4.38
N PHE A 415 5.62 7.69 -3.47
CA PHE A 415 4.29 7.74 -2.85
C PHE A 415 4.15 8.88 -1.84
N ASP A 416 5.25 9.46 -1.39
CA ASP A 416 5.25 10.65 -0.55
C ASP A 416 6.25 11.68 -1.07
N PRO A 417 5.90 12.53 -2.03
CA PRO A 417 6.79 13.53 -2.61
C PRO A 417 7.15 14.65 -1.63
N GLN A 418 6.48 14.77 -0.49
CA GLN A 418 6.83 15.73 0.56
C GLN A 418 8.10 15.31 1.30
N LEU A 419 8.27 14.04 1.58
CA LEU A 419 9.42 13.51 2.33
C LEU A 419 10.47 12.81 1.48
N PHE A 420 10.13 12.34 0.28
CA PHE A 420 11.03 11.55 -0.55
C PHE A 420 11.28 12.23 -1.90
N ALA A 421 12.54 12.34 -2.27
CA ALA A 421 12.94 12.78 -3.61
C ALA A 421 13.20 11.57 -4.51
N ASN A 422 12.79 11.66 -5.78
CA ASN A 422 13.26 10.72 -6.79
C ASN A 422 14.65 11.11 -7.35
N PRO A 423 15.33 10.24 -8.12
CA PRO A 423 16.66 10.54 -8.65
C PRO A 423 16.75 11.81 -9.50
N ALA A 424 15.72 12.14 -10.29
CA ALA A 424 15.70 13.36 -11.11
C ALA A 424 15.60 14.64 -10.27
N GLN A 425 14.80 14.59 -9.20
CA GLN A 425 14.69 15.69 -8.23
C GLN A 425 16.00 15.86 -7.45
N TYR A 426 16.57 14.75 -6.95
CA TYR A 426 17.88 14.76 -6.29
C TYR A 426 18.97 15.37 -7.19
N ALA A 427 19.03 14.97 -8.48
CA ALA A 427 19.99 15.52 -9.42
C ALA A 427 19.85 17.05 -9.59
N THR A 428 18.62 17.55 -9.65
CA THR A 428 18.33 18.99 -9.76
C THR A 428 18.80 19.74 -8.52
N GLU A 429 18.50 19.21 -7.33
CA GLU A 429 18.89 19.81 -6.06
C GLU A 429 20.41 19.78 -5.86
N ALA A 430 21.05 18.64 -6.12
CA ALA A 430 22.48 18.49 -6.00
C ALA A 430 23.28 19.44 -6.93
N LEU A 431 22.83 19.61 -8.18
CA LEU A 431 23.46 20.56 -9.10
C LEU A 431 23.27 22.02 -8.68
N ALA A 432 22.12 22.37 -8.15
CA ALA A 432 21.82 23.71 -7.67
C ALA A 432 22.43 24.04 -6.30
N ASP A 433 23.13 23.11 -5.68
CA ASP A 433 23.64 23.22 -4.29
C ASP A 433 22.55 23.61 -3.28
N ARG A 434 21.38 23.02 -3.46
CA ARG A 434 20.21 23.22 -2.59
C ARG A 434 19.71 21.86 -2.14
N GLN A 435 19.42 21.73 -0.86
CA GLN A 435 18.84 20.53 -0.30
C GLN A 435 17.41 20.82 0.16
N SER A 436 16.50 19.97 -0.23
CA SER A 436 15.07 20.13 0.09
C SER A 436 14.65 19.53 1.42
N HIS A 437 15.56 19.01 2.24
CA HIS A 437 15.29 18.25 3.46
C HIS A 437 14.41 17.00 3.24
N ARG A 438 14.42 16.45 2.03
CA ARG A 438 13.77 15.18 1.72
C ARG A 438 14.76 14.03 1.85
N TYR A 439 14.26 12.86 2.23
CA TYR A 439 15.01 11.62 2.09
C TYR A 439 15.38 11.42 0.62
N THR A 440 16.67 11.25 0.38
CA THR A 440 17.20 11.11 -0.98
C THR A 440 17.18 9.65 -1.42
N PRO A 441 17.28 9.35 -2.72
CA PRO A 441 17.48 7.98 -3.19
C PRO A 441 18.72 7.30 -2.61
N LEU A 442 19.72 8.09 -2.16
CA LEU A 442 20.92 7.56 -1.52
C LEU A 442 20.66 7.14 -0.07
N ASP A 443 19.78 7.85 0.67
CA ASP A 443 19.32 7.45 2.00
C ASP A 443 18.55 6.12 1.90
N VAL A 444 17.62 6.03 0.95
CA VAL A 444 16.85 4.82 0.66
C VAL A 444 17.77 3.63 0.31
N ALA A 445 18.78 3.87 -0.53
CA ALA A 445 19.78 2.84 -0.88
C ALA A 445 20.55 2.36 0.36
N GLY A 446 20.91 3.26 1.28
CA GLY A 446 21.56 2.93 2.55
C GLY A 446 20.68 2.05 3.44
N TRP A 447 19.40 2.37 3.58
CA TRP A 447 18.45 1.55 4.35
C TRP A 447 18.28 0.14 3.77
N LEU A 448 18.16 0.03 2.45
CA LEU A 448 18.03 -1.25 1.77
C LEU A 448 19.26 -2.14 1.93
N ASP A 449 20.47 -1.57 1.84
CA ASP A 449 21.72 -2.31 2.07
C ASP A 449 21.82 -2.79 3.53
N ALA A 450 21.49 -1.93 4.50
CA ALA A 450 21.52 -2.29 5.92
C ALA A 450 20.54 -3.44 6.24
N ARG A 451 19.32 -3.39 5.68
CA ARG A 451 18.34 -4.47 5.81
C ARG A 451 18.85 -5.78 5.20
N ALA A 452 19.42 -5.72 4.00
CA ALA A 452 20.00 -6.90 3.34
C ALA A 452 21.15 -7.51 4.15
N GLU A 453 22.04 -6.69 4.70
CA GLU A 453 23.18 -7.13 5.52
C GLU A 453 22.69 -7.83 6.78
N THR A 454 21.79 -7.18 7.53
CA THR A 454 21.22 -7.74 8.77
C THR A 454 20.51 -9.06 8.52
N GLY A 455 19.63 -9.10 7.51
CA GLY A 455 18.88 -10.30 7.16
C GLY A 455 19.78 -11.47 6.75
N LEU A 456 20.79 -11.21 5.91
CA LEU A 456 21.74 -12.24 5.45
C LEU A 456 22.66 -12.74 6.57
N ALA A 457 23.11 -11.86 7.48
CA ALA A 457 23.92 -12.27 8.62
C ALA A 457 23.14 -13.22 9.54
N ALA A 458 21.89 -12.89 9.84
CA ALA A 458 21.01 -13.74 10.65
C ALA A 458 20.67 -15.06 9.94
N ALA A 459 20.38 -15.01 8.63
CA ALA A 459 20.13 -16.22 7.85
C ALA A 459 21.33 -17.17 7.85
N LYS A 460 22.54 -16.65 7.70
CA LYS A 460 23.77 -17.45 7.81
C LYS A 460 23.94 -18.08 9.18
N ALA A 461 23.59 -17.37 10.25
CA ALA A 461 23.61 -17.91 11.61
C ALA A 461 22.59 -19.06 11.77
N ALA A 462 21.37 -18.87 11.26
CA ALA A 462 20.31 -19.89 11.30
C ALA A 462 20.73 -21.18 10.57
N GLU A 463 21.44 -21.09 9.44
CA GLU A 463 21.94 -22.24 8.68
C GLU A 463 22.96 -23.09 9.42
N ALA A 464 23.64 -22.52 10.41
CA ALA A 464 24.60 -23.25 11.25
C ALA A 464 23.92 -23.99 12.43
N ARG A 465 22.60 -23.88 12.58
CA ARG A 465 21.83 -24.50 13.67
C ARG A 465 21.21 -25.84 13.28
N ASN A 466 20.98 -26.68 14.27
CA ASN A 466 20.05 -27.79 14.11
C ASN A 466 18.66 -27.20 13.80
N GLY A 467 17.94 -27.79 12.83
CA GLY A 467 16.67 -27.25 12.35
C GLY A 467 16.77 -26.39 11.08
N ALA A 468 17.96 -26.14 10.56
CA ALA A 468 18.18 -25.46 9.27
C ALA A 468 17.46 -26.17 8.11
N ASP A 469 17.38 -27.50 8.14
CA ASP A 469 16.77 -28.32 7.10
C ASP A 469 15.25 -28.49 7.26
N LEU A 470 14.66 -27.97 8.34
CA LEU A 470 13.21 -28.04 8.52
C LEU A 470 12.49 -27.23 7.43
N PRO A 471 11.34 -27.74 6.90
CA PRO A 471 10.67 -27.10 5.77
C PRO A 471 10.35 -25.62 5.99
N GLU A 472 9.94 -25.23 7.18
CA GLU A 472 9.65 -23.82 7.49
C GLU A 472 10.91 -22.96 7.47
N THR A 473 11.99 -23.42 8.09
CA THR A 473 13.29 -22.73 8.07
C THR A 473 13.76 -22.54 6.64
N ARG A 474 13.74 -23.59 5.82
CA ARG A 474 14.13 -23.55 4.39
C ARG A 474 13.32 -22.52 3.60
N ARG A 475 11.98 -22.48 3.81
CA ARG A 475 11.11 -21.49 3.15
C ARG A 475 11.49 -20.06 3.55
N ILE A 476 11.62 -19.81 4.85
CA ILE A 476 11.93 -18.48 5.38
C ILE A 476 13.30 -18.00 4.92
N LEU A 477 14.33 -18.84 5.04
CA LEU A 477 15.69 -18.45 4.63
C LEU A 477 15.81 -18.22 3.13
N ALA A 478 15.03 -18.94 2.32
CA ALA A 478 14.94 -18.67 0.88
C ALA A 478 14.34 -17.29 0.62
N ASP A 479 13.22 -16.97 1.26
CA ASP A 479 12.55 -15.66 1.12
C ASP A 479 13.46 -14.52 1.59
N VAL A 480 14.17 -14.70 2.71
CA VAL A 480 15.16 -13.73 3.22
C VAL A 480 16.26 -13.46 2.19
N ARG A 481 16.81 -14.50 1.55
CA ARG A 481 17.84 -14.32 0.52
C ARG A 481 17.34 -13.64 -0.74
N ILE A 482 16.13 -13.97 -1.17
CA ILE A 482 15.51 -13.34 -2.33
C ILE A 482 15.27 -11.86 -2.02
N LEU A 483 14.69 -11.54 -0.87
CA LEU A 483 14.48 -10.15 -0.44
C LEU A 483 15.78 -9.36 -0.30
N ALA A 484 16.85 -9.98 0.21
CA ALA A 484 18.15 -9.34 0.30
C ALA A 484 18.74 -9.04 -1.10
N GLY A 485 18.57 -9.94 -2.07
CA GLY A 485 18.92 -9.70 -3.46
C GLY A 485 18.13 -8.55 -4.07
N ILE A 486 16.82 -8.50 -3.84
CA ILE A 486 15.93 -7.40 -4.26
C ILE A 486 16.33 -6.07 -3.61
N ALA A 487 16.61 -6.06 -2.30
CA ALA A 487 17.05 -4.86 -1.58
C ALA A 487 18.34 -4.29 -2.19
N ARG A 488 19.35 -5.11 -2.39
CA ARG A 488 20.62 -4.70 -3.02
C ARG A 488 20.45 -4.28 -4.48
N PHE A 489 19.55 -4.94 -5.22
CA PHE A 489 19.20 -4.53 -6.58
C PHE A 489 18.69 -3.09 -6.59
N PHE A 490 17.66 -2.79 -5.80
CA PHE A 490 17.10 -1.44 -5.74
C PHE A 490 18.08 -0.42 -5.17
N ALA A 491 18.88 -0.78 -4.16
CA ALA A 491 19.92 0.10 -3.62
C ALA A 491 20.93 0.50 -4.70
N ALA A 492 21.43 -0.45 -5.47
CA ALA A 492 22.35 -0.18 -6.57
C ALA A 492 21.67 0.60 -7.71
N LYS A 493 20.40 0.30 -8.01
CA LYS A 493 19.62 0.97 -9.05
C LYS A 493 19.29 2.41 -8.68
N PHE A 494 18.99 2.72 -7.43
CA PHE A 494 18.83 4.10 -6.95
C PHE A 494 20.10 4.91 -7.11
N ARG A 495 21.27 4.35 -6.77
CA ARG A 495 22.58 5.00 -7.00
C ARG A 495 22.84 5.21 -8.50
N ALA A 496 22.53 4.20 -9.33
CA ALA A 496 22.63 4.32 -10.78
C ALA A 496 21.72 5.41 -11.31
N GLY A 497 20.50 5.49 -10.82
CA GLY A 497 19.53 6.54 -11.17
C GLY A 497 20.04 7.94 -10.84
N CYS A 498 20.61 8.15 -9.65
CA CYS A 498 21.21 9.45 -9.28
C CYS A 498 22.37 9.82 -10.23
N SER A 499 23.28 8.90 -10.47
CA SER A 499 24.42 9.12 -11.39
C SER A 499 23.95 9.42 -12.82
N TRP A 500 22.93 8.68 -13.29
CA TRP A 500 22.32 8.85 -14.60
C TRP A 500 21.62 10.20 -14.77
N GLU A 501 20.78 10.60 -13.80
CA GLU A 501 20.05 11.86 -13.88
C GLU A 501 20.99 13.08 -13.82
N ILE A 502 22.08 13.00 -13.08
CA ILE A 502 23.12 14.04 -13.12
C ILE A 502 23.86 14.02 -14.46
N TYR A 503 24.19 12.83 -14.98
CA TYR A 503 24.78 12.70 -16.33
C TYR A 503 23.89 13.34 -17.40
N LEU A 504 22.59 13.10 -17.38
CA LEU A 504 21.64 13.70 -18.35
C LEU A 504 21.71 15.25 -18.35
N LYS A 505 21.99 15.85 -17.21
CA LYS A 505 22.03 17.30 -17.03
C LYS A 505 23.43 17.90 -17.30
N THR A 506 24.49 17.10 -17.19
CA THR A 506 25.87 17.61 -17.22
C THR A 506 26.71 17.09 -18.39
N GLY A 507 26.36 15.97 -18.98
CA GLY A 507 27.17 15.28 -19.99
C GLY A 507 28.48 14.66 -19.47
N ASP A 508 28.69 14.59 -18.14
CA ASP A 508 29.95 14.10 -17.56
C ASP A 508 30.15 12.60 -17.79
N PRO A 509 31.21 12.17 -18.50
CA PRO A 509 31.43 10.78 -18.86
C PRO A 509 31.80 9.87 -17.67
N GLU A 510 32.25 10.41 -16.54
CA GLU A 510 32.48 9.64 -15.32
C GLU A 510 31.20 9.26 -14.64
N LEU A 511 30.20 10.15 -14.63
CA LEU A 511 28.87 9.89 -14.10
C LEU A 511 28.13 8.85 -14.96
N PHE A 512 28.27 8.90 -16.28
CA PHE A 512 27.81 7.84 -17.16
C PHE A 512 28.43 6.47 -16.80
N ARG A 513 29.76 6.41 -16.69
CA ARG A 513 30.44 5.18 -16.29
C ARG A 513 30.04 4.70 -14.90
N ALA A 514 29.79 5.62 -13.96
CA ALA A 514 29.31 5.28 -12.63
C ALA A 514 27.90 4.68 -12.68
N ALA A 515 26.96 5.30 -13.38
CA ALA A 515 25.59 4.78 -13.57
C ALA A 515 25.60 3.37 -14.17
N LYS A 516 26.38 3.16 -15.21
CA LYS A 516 26.53 1.85 -15.88
C LYS A 516 27.10 0.78 -14.94
N ARG A 517 28.16 1.09 -14.18
CA ARG A 517 28.73 0.13 -13.21
C ARG A 517 27.74 -0.21 -12.09
N GLN A 518 27.02 0.79 -11.56
CA GLN A 518 26.04 0.60 -10.50
C GLN A 518 24.84 -0.21 -10.98
N TYR A 519 24.37 0.02 -12.21
CA TYR A 519 23.28 -0.76 -12.77
C TYR A 519 23.71 -2.20 -13.10
N ALA A 520 24.94 -2.41 -13.59
CA ALA A 520 25.48 -3.75 -13.75
C ALA A 520 25.56 -4.50 -12.42
N ALA A 521 25.97 -3.84 -11.33
CA ALA A 521 25.96 -4.42 -9.99
C ALA A 521 24.52 -4.74 -9.52
N ALA A 522 23.54 -3.89 -9.83
CA ALA A 522 22.14 -4.19 -9.56
C ALA A 522 21.69 -5.49 -10.23
N ILE A 523 22.04 -5.69 -11.51
CA ILE A 523 21.72 -6.93 -12.23
C ILE A 523 22.32 -8.16 -11.55
N GLU A 524 23.56 -8.08 -11.07
CA GLU A 524 24.18 -9.20 -10.34
C GLU A 524 23.46 -9.51 -9.01
N HIS A 525 22.98 -8.51 -8.31
CA HIS A 525 22.14 -8.71 -7.11
C HIS A 525 20.79 -9.36 -7.44
N TRP A 526 20.18 -8.98 -8.55
CA TRP A 526 18.97 -9.64 -9.04
C TRP A 526 19.22 -11.10 -9.44
N LYS A 527 20.33 -11.39 -10.10
CA LYS A 527 20.75 -12.77 -10.42
C LYS A 527 20.89 -13.62 -9.15
N SER A 528 21.43 -13.06 -8.07
CA SER A 528 21.53 -13.77 -6.79
C SER A 528 20.15 -14.13 -6.23
N ALA A 529 19.17 -13.22 -6.32
CA ALA A 529 17.77 -13.52 -5.97
C ALA A 529 17.19 -14.59 -6.90
N ALA A 530 17.44 -14.51 -8.20
CA ALA A 530 16.97 -15.45 -9.20
C ALA A 530 17.53 -16.87 -8.99
N ASP A 531 18.80 -16.99 -8.63
CA ASP A 531 19.45 -18.27 -8.33
C ASP A 531 18.79 -18.99 -7.13
N THR A 532 18.42 -18.21 -6.11
CA THR A 532 17.69 -18.75 -4.95
C THR A 532 16.24 -19.07 -5.35
N GLY A 533 15.57 -18.15 -6.00
CA GLY A 533 14.16 -18.29 -6.40
C GLY A 533 13.94 -19.49 -7.31
N THR A 534 14.79 -19.72 -8.29
CA THR A 534 14.69 -20.83 -9.24
C THR A 534 14.85 -22.21 -8.57
N LYS A 535 15.60 -22.30 -7.48
CA LYS A 535 15.79 -23.56 -6.74
C LYS A 535 14.60 -23.91 -5.85
N ILE A 536 13.85 -22.92 -5.41
CA ILE A 536 12.80 -23.07 -4.38
C ILE A 536 11.42 -22.96 -4.98
N TYR A 537 11.21 -21.98 -5.86
CA TYR A 537 9.91 -21.66 -6.42
C TYR A 537 9.72 -22.21 -7.83
N GLN A 538 8.48 -22.50 -8.18
CA GLN A 538 8.07 -22.83 -9.54
C GLN A 538 8.48 -21.70 -10.51
N ARG A 539 8.81 -22.09 -11.72
CA ARG A 539 9.25 -21.12 -12.72
C ARG A 539 8.15 -20.21 -13.24
N ASN A 540 6.92 -20.71 -13.25
CA ASN A 540 5.75 -20.04 -13.80
C ASN A 540 4.78 -19.58 -12.71
N LEU A 541 5.31 -18.90 -11.69
CA LEU A 541 4.47 -18.19 -10.72
C LEU A 541 3.52 -17.25 -11.45
N SER A 542 2.30 -17.10 -10.90
CA SER A 542 1.29 -16.22 -11.49
C SER A 542 0.51 -15.51 -10.39
N CYS A 543 0.49 -14.19 -10.45
CA CYS A 543 -0.26 -13.31 -9.55
C CYS A 543 -1.19 -12.35 -10.31
N GLY A 544 -1.52 -12.69 -11.54
CA GLY A 544 -2.40 -11.90 -12.38
C GLY A 544 -2.39 -12.36 -13.83
N PRO A 545 -3.26 -11.78 -14.67
CA PRO A 545 -3.45 -12.22 -16.06
C PRO A 545 -2.36 -11.71 -17.00
N PHE A 546 -1.66 -10.65 -16.64
CA PHE A 546 -0.64 -10.05 -17.48
C PHE A 546 0.68 -10.82 -17.45
N THR A 547 1.41 -10.79 -18.54
CA THR A 547 2.70 -11.50 -18.67
C THR A 547 3.74 -11.05 -17.65
N TRP A 548 3.72 -9.77 -17.24
CA TRP A 548 4.61 -9.24 -16.20
C TRP A 548 4.21 -9.65 -14.77
N LEU A 549 3.00 -10.15 -14.57
CA LEU A 549 2.55 -10.77 -13.32
C LEU A 549 2.76 -12.29 -13.31
N GLN A 550 3.51 -12.82 -14.27
CA GLN A 550 3.80 -14.24 -14.43
C GLN A 550 5.31 -14.47 -14.59
N GLY A 551 5.76 -15.67 -14.27
CA GLY A 551 7.17 -16.04 -14.30
C GLY A 551 7.86 -15.96 -12.95
N ASN A 552 9.18 -15.97 -12.95
CA ASN A 552 10.00 -15.81 -11.76
C ASN A 552 11.17 -14.84 -11.99
N TRP A 553 11.99 -14.67 -10.98
CA TRP A 553 13.12 -13.73 -11.00
C TRP A 553 14.09 -13.93 -12.18
N ALA A 554 14.35 -15.18 -12.59
CA ALA A 554 15.26 -15.47 -13.70
C ALA A 554 14.78 -14.95 -15.05
N ASP A 555 13.46 -14.88 -15.24
CA ASP A 555 12.86 -14.45 -16.50
C ASP A 555 13.10 -12.95 -16.78
N ARG A 556 13.45 -12.17 -15.74
CA ARG A 556 13.67 -10.71 -15.84
C ARG A 556 15.11 -10.35 -16.19
N VAL A 557 16.07 -11.25 -15.95
CA VAL A 557 17.51 -10.98 -16.14
C VAL A 557 17.83 -10.53 -17.55
N GLN A 558 17.27 -11.18 -18.57
CA GLN A 558 17.57 -10.83 -19.97
C GLN A 558 17.04 -9.43 -20.34
N ALA A 559 15.90 -9.02 -19.80
CA ALA A 559 15.38 -7.67 -20.02
C ALA A 559 16.30 -6.61 -19.41
N MET A 560 16.80 -6.83 -18.20
CA MET A 560 17.75 -5.94 -17.54
C MET A 560 19.09 -5.85 -18.28
N VAL A 561 19.58 -6.97 -18.83
CA VAL A 561 20.82 -6.97 -19.64
C VAL A 561 20.61 -6.22 -20.96
N ARG A 562 19.46 -6.39 -21.62
CA ARG A 562 19.13 -5.58 -22.81
C ARG A 562 19.10 -4.11 -22.48
N ASP A 563 18.47 -3.75 -21.38
CA ASP A 563 18.36 -2.39 -20.89
C ASP A 563 19.74 -1.73 -20.69
N LEU A 564 20.71 -2.48 -20.13
CA LEU A 564 22.10 -2.01 -19.99
C LEU A 564 22.78 -1.77 -21.35
N ASN A 565 22.50 -2.59 -22.34
CA ASN A 565 23.01 -2.42 -23.70
C ASN A 565 22.36 -1.20 -24.40
N ASP A 566 21.06 -1.00 -24.19
CA ASP A 566 20.32 0.13 -24.73
C ASP A 566 20.82 1.46 -24.13
N ILE A 567 21.17 1.48 -22.86
CA ILE A 567 21.84 2.62 -22.20
C ILE A 567 23.17 2.97 -22.86
N GLU A 568 23.97 1.98 -23.21
CA GLU A 568 25.25 2.18 -23.93
C GLU A 568 25.02 2.74 -25.33
N ALA A 569 24.10 2.15 -26.09
CA ALA A 569 23.74 2.61 -27.42
C ALA A 569 23.22 4.05 -27.39
N TRP A 570 22.32 4.35 -26.46
CA TRP A 570 21.78 5.69 -26.29
C TRP A 570 22.87 6.74 -26.00
N HIS A 571 23.88 6.39 -25.15
CA HIS A 571 24.98 7.28 -24.85
C HIS A 571 25.81 7.59 -26.10
N VAL A 572 26.10 6.58 -26.91
CA VAL A 572 26.88 6.75 -28.16
C VAL A 572 26.12 7.62 -29.18
N ASP A 573 24.84 7.43 -29.31
CA ASP A 573 24.02 8.13 -30.27
C ASP A 573 23.72 9.59 -29.85
N THR A 574 23.50 9.84 -28.55
CA THR A 574 23.09 11.15 -28.04
C THR A 574 24.25 12.11 -27.85
N ARG A 575 25.39 11.64 -27.39
CA ARG A 575 26.65 12.42 -27.22
C ARG A 575 26.44 13.77 -26.51
N LEU A 576 25.93 13.72 -25.27
CA LEU A 576 25.65 14.92 -24.49
C LEU A 576 26.92 15.77 -24.32
N PRO A 577 26.88 17.10 -24.58
CA PRO A 577 28.00 18.00 -24.32
C PRO A 577 28.18 18.18 -22.80
N LEU A 578 29.44 18.34 -22.39
CA LEU A 578 29.77 18.72 -21.01
C LEU A 578 29.29 20.15 -20.76
N SER A 579 28.35 20.33 -19.80
CA SER A 579 27.66 21.59 -19.52
C SER A 579 27.84 22.13 -18.11
N ALA A 580 28.54 21.40 -17.22
CA ALA A 580 28.79 21.83 -15.85
C ALA A 580 30.28 22.13 -15.63
N ASP A 581 30.59 23.08 -14.75
CA ASP A 581 31.96 23.40 -14.34
C ASP A 581 32.56 22.29 -13.46
N ALA A 582 33.89 22.33 -13.32
CA ALA A 582 34.65 21.31 -12.61
C ALA A 582 34.32 21.23 -11.11
N ASP A 583 34.07 22.37 -10.49
CA ASP A 583 33.75 22.43 -9.04
C ASP A 583 32.39 21.83 -8.75
N THR A 584 31.38 22.14 -9.55
CA THR A 584 30.05 21.53 -9.49
C THR A 584 30.13 20.02 -9.68
N LEU A 585 30.89 19.55 -10.67
CA LEU A 585 31.09 18.11 -10.92
C LEU A 585 31.80 17.41 -9.76
N ALA A 586 32.84 18.04 -9.21
CA ALA A 586 33.55 17.49 -8.05
C ALA A 586 32.62 17.35 -6.84
N ARG A 587 31.83 18.38 -6.57
CA ARG A 587 30.86 18.39 -5.48
C ARG A 587 29.80 17.30 -5.64
N VAL A 588 29.13 17.20 -6.77
CA VAL A 588 28.07 16.19 -6.96
C VAL A 588 28.62 14.75 -6.92
N LYS A 589 29.82 14.52 -7.45
CA LYS A 589 30.50 13.22 -7.34
C LYS A 589 30.81 12.87 -5.88
N ALA A 590 31.27 13.84 -5.08
CA ALA A 590 31.51 13.67 -3.65
C ALA A 590 30.21 13.35 -2.89
N LEU A 591 29.09 14.01 -3.22
CA LEU A 591 27.78 13.71 -2.63
C LEU A 591 27.34 12.27 -2.93
N ILE A 592 27.46 11.81 -4.17
CA ILE A 592 27.15 10.42 -4.53
C ILE A 592 28.03 9.43 -3.77
N ALA A 593 29.35 9.71 -3.68
CA ALA A 593 30.30 8.86 -2.98
C ALA A 593 30.05 8.80 -1.46
N GLN A 594 29.60 9.88 -0.88
CA GLN A 594 29.25 9.97 0.54
C GLN A 594 28.00 9.14 0.89
N GLY A 595 27.04 8.98 -0.06
CA GLY A 595 25.81 8.26 0.17
C GLY A 595 24.72 9.10 0.88
N GLY A 596 23.81 8.44 1.57
CA GLY A 596 22.74 9.07 2.31
C GLY A 596 23.27 9.96 3.46
N ARG A 597 22.57 11.06 3.70
CA ARG A 597 23.00 12.09 4.66
C ARG A 597 21.89 12.55 5.60
N MET A 598 20.65 12.18 5.32
CA MET A 598 19.52 12.60 6.14
C MET A 598 19.64 12.05 7.55
N GLN A 599 19.40 12.90 8.52
CA GLN A 599 19.46 12.56 9.94
C GLN A 599 18.13 12.84 10.62
N THR A 600 17.91 12.11 11.73
CA THR A 600 16.82 12.40 12.65
C THR A 600 17.38 13.14 13.86
N ALA A 601 16.86 14.32 14.17
CA ALA A 601 17.32 15.06 15.34
C ALA A 601 16.77 14.45 16.63
N ALA A 602 17.63 14.36 17.62
CA ALA A 602 17.16 14.12 18.99
C ALA A 602 16.32 15.31 19.46
N ALA A 603 15.16 15.03 20.06
CA ALA A 603 14.12 16.00 20.33
C ALA A 603 14.56 17.13 21.30
N GLY A 604 14.64 18.33 20.79
CA GLY A 604 14.59 19.58 21.58
C GLY A 604 13.21 20.25 21.50
N HIS A 605 12.16 19.47 21.25
CA HIS A 605 10.78 19.92 21.11
C HIS A 605 9.83 19.12 21.98
N ALA A 606 8.97 19.81 22.70
CA ALA A 606 7.84 19.23 23.42
C ALA A 606 6.55 19.62 22.69
N PRO A 607 5.87 18.69 22.02
CA PRO A 607 4.60 18.98 21.37
C PRO A 607 3.58 19.48 22.40
N PRO A 608 2.73 20.47 22.06
CA PRO A 608 1.54 20.77 22.86
C PRO A 608 0.67 19.51 22.99
N SER A 609 -0.06 19.38 24.09
CA SER A 609 -0.96 18.23 24.31
C SER A 609 -2.19 18.27 23.37
N ALA A 610 -2.65 19.48 23.04
CA ALA A 610 -3.76 19.72 22.15
C ALA A 610 -3.75 21.17 21.65
N PHE A 611 -4.64 21.50 20.71
CA PHE A 611 -4.88 22.88 20.29
C PHE A 611 -6.37 23.24 20.37
N VAL A 612 -6.64 24.54 20.56
CA VAL A 612 -7.99 25.09 20.53
C VAL A 612 -8.26 25.58 19.10
N PRO A 613 -9.30 25.08 18.42
CA PRO A 613 -9.72 25.59 17.11
C PRO A 613 -9.95 27.12 17.15
N GLY A 614 -9.46 27.83 16.15
CA GLY A 614 -9.50 29.30 16.09
C GLY A 614 -8.42 30.01 16.91
N ALA A 615 -7.70 29.33 17.80
CA ALA A 615 -6.60 29.91 18.54
C ALA A 615 -5.23 29.63 17.86
N PRO A 616 -4.26 30.61 17.93
CA PRO A 616 -2.93 30.38 17.37
C PRO A 616 -2.16 29.33 18.17
N VAL A 617 -1.45 28.43 17.46
CA VAL A 617 -0.59 27.43 18.07
C VAL A 617 0.86 27.87 18.01
N LYS A 618 1.47 28.08 19.19
CA LYS A 618 2.88 28.44 19.31
C LYS A 618 3.72 27.17 19.47
N LEU A 619 4.67 26.98 18.57
CA LEU A 619 5.59 25.87 18.58
C LEU A 619 7.00 26.35 18.89
N ARG A 620 7.66 25.69 19.82
CA ARG A 620 9.02 25.99 20.26
C ARG A 620 9.96 24.85 19.96
N LEU A 621 11.17 25.18 19.53
CA LEU A 621 12.21 24.22 19.24
C LEU A 621 13.51 24.69 19.91
N ALA A 622 14.10 23.87 20.77
CA ALA A 622 15.30 24.22 21.50
C ALA A 622 16.45 24.54 20.52
N ARG A 623 17.08 25.69 20.74
CA ARG A 623 18.19 26.17 19.91
C ARG A 623 19.43 25.34 20.15
N ARG A 624 20.09 24.94 19.05
CA ARG A 624 21.38 24.25 19.12
C ARG A 624 22.45 25.12 18.45
N ALA A 625 23.64 25.13 19.06
CA ALA A 625 24.76 25.93 18.58
C ALA A 625 25.37 25.39 17.25
N ASP A 626 25.05 24.14 16.90
CA ASP A 626 25.54 23.47 15.71
C ASP A 626 24.62 23.66 14.49
N TRP A 627 23.56 24.43 14.56
CA TRP A 627 22.69 24.70 13.42
C TRP A 627 23.18 25.90 12.58
N PHE A 628 23.24 25.70 11.26
CA PHE A 628 23.74 26.74 10.35
C PHE A 628 22.70 27.78 9.98
N ALA A 629 21.42 27.44 10.04
CA ALA A 629 20.31 28.29 9.69
C ALA A 629 19.17 28.18 10.70
N ALA A 630 18.23 29.12 10.64
CA ALA A 630 17.00 29.02 11.39
C ALA A 630 16.18 27.80 10.90
N PRO A 631 15.55 27.04 11.81
CA PRO A 631 14.66 25.94 11.44
C PRO A 631 13.46 26.44 10.63
N VAL A 632 12.92 25.55 9.81
CA VAL A 632 11.66 25.81 9.10
C VAL A 632 10.60 24.87 9.68
N LEU A 633 9.50 25.45 10.13
CA LEU A 633 8.28 24.75 10.47
C LEU A 633 7.51 24.44 9.19
N HIS A 634 7.18 23.16 9.00
CA HIS A 634 6.24 22.70 7.98
C HIS A 634 4.97 22.24 8.68
N TYR A 635 3.81 22.67 8.20
CA TYR A 635 2.54 22.32 8.84
C TYR A 635 1.40 22.22 7.83
N ARG A 636 0.43 21.41 8.17
CA ARG A 636 -0.79 21.16 7.39
C ARG A 636 -1.90 20.66 8.31
N ARG A 637 -3.15 20.85 7.91
CA ARG A 637 -4.27 20.05 8.46
C ARG A 637 -4.11 18.59 8.06
N LEU A 638 -4.67 17.68 8.86
CA LEU A 638 -4.69 16.25 8.56
C LEU A 638 -5.67 15.96 7.41
N ASN A 639 -5.41 16.56 6.29
CA ASN A 639 -6.18 16.52 5.05
C ASN A 639 -5.22 16.40 3.87
N GLN A 640 -5.25 15.26 3.18
CA GLN A 640 -4.33 15.00 2.09
C GLN A 640 -4.57 15.86 0.85
N ALA A 641 -5.74 16.47 0.70
CA ALA A 641 -6.05 17.39 -0.40
C ALA A 641 -5.44 18.78 -0.21
N GLU A 642 -4.89 19.09 0.99
CA GLU A 642 -4.26 20.38 1.28
C GLU A 642 -2.75 20.35 1.04
N SER A 643 -2.19 21.46 0.59
CA SER A 643 -0.75 21.67 0.47
C SER A 643 -0.12 21.96 1.82
N TRP A 644 1.15 21.57 1.98
CA TRP A 644 1.96 21.96 3.14
C TRP A 644 2.33 23.42 3.09
N LEU A 645 2.21 24.09 4.24
CA LEU A 645 2.66 25.44 4.49
C LEU A 645 4.00 25.44 5.20
N GLN A 646 4.76 26.50 5.05
CA GLN A 646 6.08 26.67 5.65
C GLN A 646 6.17 28.00 6.37
N SER A 647 6.92 28.04 7.47
CA SER A 647 7.24 29.24 8.22
C SER A 647 8.65 29.13 8.80
N GLU A 648 9.52 30.10 8.49
CA GLU A 648 10.80 30.20 9.19
C GLU A 648 10.55 30.49 10.68
N MET A 649 11.33 29.84 11.53
CA MET A 649 11.26 30.04 12.96
C MET A 649 12.17 31.24 13.37
N THR A 650 11.69 32.05 14.28
CA THR A 650 12.44 33.22 14.79
C THR A 650 13.08 32.88 16.14
N PRO A 651 14.29 33.42 16.44
CA PRO A 651 14.90 33.27 17.77
C PRO A 651 14.04 33.90 18.87
N ASP A 652 13.83 33.16 19.95
CA ASP A 652 13.11 33.56 21.17
C ASP A 652 13.82 33.02 22.41
N GLY A 653 14.81 33.83 22.92
CA GLY A 653 15.66 33.40 24.03
C GLY A 653 16.53 32.18 23.70
N ALA A 654 16.34 31.12 24.45
CA ALA A 654 17.04 29.82 24.26
C ALA A 654 16.44 28.95 23.15
N ASP A 655 15.31 29.34 22.58
CA ASP A 655 14.54 28.58 21.60
C ASP A 655 14.45 29.29 20.26
N TYR A 656 13.97 28.57 19.26
CA TYR A 656 13.30 29.09 18.08
C TYR A 656 11.79 28.98 18.27
N MET A 657 11.02 29.91 17.75
CA MET A 657 9.57 29.93 17.82
C MET A 657 8.93 30.17 16.45
N ALA A 658 7.85 29.47 16.18
CA ALA A 658 6.92 29.78 15.09
C ALA A 658 5.48 29.65 15.59
N THR A 659 4.55 30.29 14.86
CA THR A 659 3.13 30.30 15.23
C THR A 659 2.30 29.83 14.03
N ILE A 660 1.48 28.78 14.21
CA ILE A 660 0.42 28.45 13.27
C ILE A 660 -0.74 29.42 13.54
N PRO A 661 -1.22 30.18 12.56
CA PRO A 661 -2.25 31.20 12.78
C PRO A 661 -3.58 30.61 13.26
N GLY A 662 -4.30 31.33 14.14
CA GLY A 662 -5.62 30.91 14.63
C GLY A 662 -6.64 30.72 13.51
N LEU A 663 -6.63 31.55 12.49
CA LEU A 663 -7.48 31.40 11.32
C LEU A 663 -7.22 30.07 10.56
N TYR A 664 -5.99 29.55 10.60
CA TYR A 664 -5.67 28.25 10.01
C TYR A 664 -6.13 27.09 10.89
N THR A 665 -6.10 27.23 12.21
CA THR A 665 -6.55 26.22 13.16
C THR A 665 -8.07 26.13 13.28
N GLU A 666 -8.83 27.12 12.77
CA GLU A 666 -10.29 27.09 12.69
C GLU A 666 -10.72 26.09 11.61
N SER A 667 -10.79 24.83 12.00
CA SER A 667 -11.01 23.70 11.08
C SER A 667 -11.47 22.46 11.85
N ASP A 668 -12.16 21.58 11.13
CA ASP A 668 -12.58 20.27 11.64
C ASP A 668 -11.50 19.19 11.54
N PHE A 669 -10.28 19.54 11.13
CA PHE A 669 -9.18 18.59 11.01
C PHE A 669 -8.17 18.78 12.13
N GLU A 670 -7.51 17.69 12.51
CA GLU A 670 -6.30 17.70 13.31
C GLU A 670 -5.15 18.37 12.54
N LEU A 671 -4.06 18.72 13.23
CA LEU A 671 -2.88 19.32 12.60
C LEU A 671 -1.73 18.31 12.50
N GLN A 672 -0.99 18.39 11.40
CA GLN A 672 0.31 17.73 11.22
C GLN A 672 1.40 18.77 11.09
N TYR A 673 2.56 18.54 11.70
CA TYR A 673 3.72 19.41 11.50
C TYR A 673 5.04 18.68 11.72
N TYR A 674 6.11 19.25 11.18
CA TYR A 674 7.49 18.81 11.42
C TYR A 674 8.44 20.00 11.21
N PHE A 675 9.69 19.83 11.64
CA PHE A 675 10.74 20.83 11.43
C PHE A 675 11.83 20.26 10.53
N SER A 676 12.41 21.16 9.72
CA SER A 676 13.63 20.89 8.98
C SER A 676 14.74 21.83 9.44
N VAL A 677 15.96 21.30 9.54
CA VAL A 677 17.13 22.00 10.08
C VAL A 677 18.37 21.61 9.28
N GLU A 678 19.28 22.57 9.07
CA GLU A 678 20.59 22.33 8.51
C GLU A 678 21.64 22.18 9.63
N THR A 679 22.38 21.08 9.59
CA THR A 679 23.47 20.80 10.55
C THR A 679 24.78 20.49 9.82
N PRO A 680 25.95 20.57 10.50
CA PRO A 680 27.24 20.19 9.91
C PRO A 680 27.29 18.74 9.40
N ALA A 681 26.49 17.87 9.96
CA ALA A 681 26.42 16.46 9.60
C ALA A 681 25.47 16.20 8.41
N GLY A 682 24.68 17.20 8.01
CA GLY A 682 23.71 17.13 6.92
C GLY A 682 22.34 17.68 7.31
N PRO A 683 21.38 17.60 6.41
CA PRO A 683 20.00 17.98 6.69
C PRO A 683 19.39 17.06 7.76
N CYS A 684 18.49 17.61 8.55
CA CYS A 684 17.86 16.92 9.66
C CYS A 684 16.37 17.19 9.68
N LEU A 685 15.58 16.15 9.89
CA LEU A 685 14.14 16.24 10.14
C LEU A 685 13.83 15.97 11.60
N MET A 686 12.78 16.60 12.11
CA MET A 686 12.27 16.38 13.45
C MET A 686 10.74 16.31 13.42
N PRO A 687 10.12 15.18 13.80
CA PRO A 687 10.75 14.00 14.37
C PRO A 687 11.56 13.17 13.34
N GLY A 688 11.22 13.18 12.05
CA GLY A 688 11.83 12.32 11.04
C GLY A 688 11.54 10.84 11.27
N LEU A 689 12.02 9.99 10.38
CA LEU A 689 11.91 8.53 10.49
C LEU A 689 12.99 7.99 11.45
N THR A 690 12.60 7.08 12.32
CA THR A 690 13.52 6.30 13.19
C THR A 690 14.32 5.27 12.37
N ALA A 691 15.31 4.65 12.96
CA ALA A 691 16.16 3.67 12.27
C ALA A 691 15.40 2.43 11.80
N ASP A 692 14.32 2.06 12.47
CA ASP A 692 13.41 0.96 12.10
C ASP A 692 12.35 1.38 11.07
N LEU A 693 12.21 2.69 10.79
CA LEU A 693 11.27 3.29 9.83
C LEU A 693 9.78 3.02 10.17
N SER A 694 9.46 2.76 11.41
CA SER A 694 8.11 2.36 11.84
C SER A 694 7.30 3.47 12.52
N ASN A 695 7.91 4.63 12.80
CA ASN A 695 7.27 5.75 13.47
C ASN A 695 6.56 6.72 12.51
N GLN A 696 5.82 7.66 13.09
CA GLN A 696 5.30 8.82 12.38
C GLN A 696 6.42 9.87 12.23
N PRO A 697 6.79 10.28 10.99
CA PRO A 697 7.80 11.33 10.77
C PRO A 697 7.25 12.75 10.97
N TYR A 698 6.02 12.87 11.45
CA TYR A 698 5.31 14.11 11.77
C TYR A 698 4.78 14.07 13.19
N PHE A 699 4.71 15.25 13.81
CA PHE A 699 3.87 15.42 14.98
C PHE A 699 2.41 15.55 14.52
N VAL A 700 1.50 14.89 15.22
CA VAL A 700 0.05 15.07 15.05
C VAL A 700 -0.48 15.73 16.31
N LEU A 701 -1.15 16.85 16.14
CA LEU A 701 -1.71 17.62 17.24
C LEU A 701 -3.24 17.57 17.16
N CYS A 702 -3.84 16.96 18.16
CA CYS A 702 -5.29 16.83 18.27
C CYS A 702 -5.92 18.14 18.75
N ALA A 703 -7.13 18.43 18.28
CA ALA A 703 -7.91 19.53 18.85
C ALA A 703 -8.42 19.15 20.23
N GLU A 704 -8.54 20.15 21.12
CA GLU A 704 -9.25 19.96 22.38
C GLU A 704 -10.70 19.55 22.08
N ASN A 705 -11.19 18.52 22.78
CA ASN A 705 -12.58 18.16 22.74
C ASN A 705 -13.41 19.30 23.36
N THR A 706 -13.86 20.21 22.53
CA THR A 706 -14.93 21.13 22.97
C THR A 706 -16.17 20.23 23.14
N PRO A 707 -16.81 20.17 24.32
CA PRO A 707 -18.07 19.46 24.45
C PRO A 707 -19.01 20.03 23.38
N LYS A 708 -19.58 19.20 22.51
CA LYS A 708 -20.71 19.63 21.68
C LYS A 708 -21.74 20.17 22.66
N GLY A 709 -21.97 21.46 22.63
CA GLY A 709 -22.99 22.08 23.47
C GLY A 709 -24.27 21.32 23.23
N ASP A 710 -24.93 20.95 24.33
CA ASP A 710 -26.31 20.46 24.34
C ASP A 710 -27.22 21.54 23.71
N ASP A 711 -27.24 21.60 22.38
CA ASP A 711 -28.37 22.25 21.68
C ASP A 711 -29.46 21.22 21.50
N ARG A 712 -30.40 21.35 22.44
CA ARG A 712 -31.67 20.62 22.50
C ARG A 712 -32.56 20.88 21.28
#